data_4ceddafff337029fa5e3cc49c5fe1cf7
#
_entry.id   4ceddafff337029fa5e3cc49c5fe1cf7
#
_cell.length_a   1.000
_cell.length_b   1.000
_cell.length_c   1.000
_cell.angle_alpha   90.00
_cell.angle_beta   90.00
_cell.angle_gamma   90.00
#
_symmetry.space_group_name_H-M   'P 1'
#
loop_
_entity.id
_entity.type
_entity.pdbx_description
1 polymer ?
#
loop_
_entity_poly.entity_id
_entity_poly.type
_entity_poly.pdbx_seq_one_letter_code
_entity_poly.pdbx_strand_id
1 'polypeptide(L)'
;MQGAKKPSRRRFILGGLAVTGALVVGWGVTPPRQRLNGSHHLPLSGDGVALNGWVGINKDGTISVAMPRSEMGQGVYTALPMLVAEEMDVPLSAVRVVQAPIDKIFGNIAMLKDGLPFHPDDTGRLKSTVSWVVGKVARELGLIITGGSSSVKDAWEPMREAGATARAMLVAAAAAEWKARAEDCRTENGHVIHADGRQLAYGALAEKAVTAAPGEVRLKSPQEFKLIGHPQPRRDTPSKVNGTAIFGIDARPPGMLYAAVRMSPVIGGKVGSVNSAAVLKMPGVMKVVDYAGVLPEKTGAGAGVAVIAKSFWQARQAALAMEIKWNDGPLAGLSSAAIYADFAAKLDKEEGYAYYKAGDMDAVESKAAGVAKSLKAEYRAPFLAHAAMEPVNCTAQVKDGKVFLWAPTQSPGFAVEVAAKVAGVPAENVVLTVTMLGGGFGRRLDVDMVAQVVAIAKLADGYPVQLIWTREDDTTHDVYRPASLARFSATLDAKGNVLGYDNKSASGAISHQFMQRNLGLPPGGPDKTTAEGEFDMQYHFANQRISHVIVDSAVPLGYWRSVGHSHNAFFKESFIDELAHAAGKDSVAFRRELLAQHPRHLAVLDAAVAKAGAAPDGRAHGVALHQSFGTIVAQVAEVSVEGTEIRVHRVVCAIDCGLAVNPNTIAQQAESGVVFGLSAALFGAVTIKDGKVEQSNFHDYPVVRLNQAPEVETIILPSAAHPEGMGEPAVPPIAPAVANAVFKLTGKRLRSLPLTL
;
A
#
# COMPACT_ATOMS: atom_id res chain seq x y z
N MET A 1 30.72 61.77 -6.33
CA MET A 1 30.48 60.34 -6.32
C MET A 1 29.44 60.02 -5.24
N GLN A 2 28.18 59.90 -5.64
CA GLN A 2 27.09 59.60 -4.70
C GLN A 2 27.02 58.07 -4.50
N GLY A 3 27.15 57.65 -3.23
CA GLY A 3 27.10 56.25 -2.86
C GLY A 3 25.72 55.63 -3.01
N ALA A 4 25.62 54.57 -3.79
CA ALA A 4 24.41 53.75 -3.94
C ALA A 4 24.00 53.15 -2.59
N LYS A 5 22.84 53.55 -2.07
CA LYS A 5 22.27 52.99 -0.85
C LYS A 5 21.96 51.51 -1.08
N LYS A 6 22.62 50.63 -0.32
CA LYS A 6 22.31 49.17 -0.28
C LYS A 6 20.84 48.96 0.10
N PRO A 7 20.08 48.16 -0.64
CA PRO A 7 18.69 47.89 -0.29
C PRO A 7 18.62 47.21 1.10
N SER A 8 17.65 47.66 1.91
CA SER A 8 17.49 47.09 3.27
C SER A 8 17.12 45.62 3.21
N ARG A 9 17.63 44.82 4.13
CA ARG A 9 17.33 43.37 4.28
C ARG A 9 15.82 43.09 4.17
N ARG A 10 14.98 43.98 4.70
CA ARG A 10 13.52 43.88 4.65
C ARG A 10 12.96 44.04 3.23
N ARG A 11 13.52 44.91 2.39
CA ARG A 11 13.12 45.08 0.97
C ARG A 11 13.59 43.91 0.11
N PHE A 12 14.74 43.31 0.42
CA PHE A 12 15.23 42.14 -0.26
C PHE A 12 14.37 40.89 0.05
N ILE A 13 13.97 40.72 1.31
CA ILE A 13 13.08 39.61 1.75
C ILE A 13 11.68 39.80 1.15
N LEU A 14 11.13 41.03 1.18
CA LEU A 14 9.80 41.31 0.58
C LEU A 14 9.80 41.16 -0.93
N GLY A 15 10.87 41.56 -1.61
CA GLY A 15 11.04 41.35 -3.04
C GLY A 15 11.19 39.88 -3.41
N GLY A 16 11.98 39.12 -2.63
CA GLY A 16 12.11 37.68 -2.78
C GLY A 16 10.78 36.94 -2.59
N LEU A 17 10.03 37.28 -1.55
CA LEU A 17 8.70 36.73 -1.30
C LEU A 17 7.68 37.07 -2.39
N ALA A 18 7.71 38.29 -2.95
CA ALA A 18 6.82 38.69 -4.03
C ALA A 18 7.15 37.94 -5.35
N VAL A 19 8.44 37.80 -5.69
CA VAL A 19 8.86 37.01 -6.87
C VAL A 19 8.56 35.54 -6.69
N THR A 20 8.83 34.97 -5.52
CA THR A 20 8.50 33.58 -5.22
C THR A 20 6.98 33.36 -5.24
N GLY A 21 6.21 34.29 -4.68
CA GLY A 21 4.75 34.25 -4.72
C GLY A 21 4.18 34.31 -6.14
N ALA A 22 4.69 35.22 -6.99
CA ALA A 22 4.27 35.31 -8.38
C ALA A 22 4.66 34.09 -9.22
N LEU A 23 5.84 33.50 -8.99
CA LEU A 23 6.26 32.25 -9.62
C LEU A 23 5.40 31.06 -9.16
N VAL A 24 5.08 31.00 -7.87
CA VAL A 24 4.19 29.95 -7.32
C VAL A 24 2.78 30.10 -7.86
N VAL A 25 2.22 31.29 -7.97
CA VAL A 25 0.90 31.53 -8.56
C VAL A 25 0.92 31.23 -10.07
N GLY A 26 1.92 31.68 -10.81
CA GLY A 26 2.06 31.39 -12.25
C GLY A 26 2.21 29.90 -12.51
N TRP A 27 3.04 29.19 -11.74
CA TRP A 27 3.14 27.75 -11.80
C TRP A 27 1.82 27.08 -11.35
N GLY A 28 1.16 27.63 -10.34
CA GLY A 28 -0.11 27.16 -9.84
C GLY A 28 -1.22 27.10 -10.89
N VAL A 29 -1.38 28.06 -11.78
CA VAL A 29 -2.46 28.11 -12.76
C VAL A 29 -2.19 27.36 -14.07
N THR A 30 -0.94 26.93 -14.33
CA THR A 30 -0.64 26.12 -15.52
C THR A 30 -1.11 24.69 -15.36
N PRO A 31 -1.57 24.00 -16.43
CA PRO A 31 -1.94 22.59 -16.35
C PRO A 31 -0.76 21.71 -15.85
N PRO A 32 -1.03 20.55 -15.21
CA PRO A 32 0.00 19.58 -14.92
C PRO A 32 0.73 19.15 -16.20
N ARG A 33 2.03 18.85 -16.08
CA ARG A 33 2.77 18.29 -17.22
C ARG A 33 2.16 16.96 -17.66
N GLN A 34 2.15 16.73 -18.96
CA GLN A 34 1.71 15.45 -19.53
C GLN A 34 2.54 14.26 -19.00
N ARG A 35 1.98 13.06 -19.05
CA ARG A 35 2.62 11.81 -18.62
C ARG A 35 2.95 10.88 -19.78
N LEU A 36 2.75 11.28 -21.02
CA LEU A 36 2.91 10.44 -22.19
C LEU A 36 4.39 10.19 -22.54
N ASN A 37 5.22 11.24 -22.48
CA ASN A 37 6.64 11.18 -22.82
C ASN A 37 7.51 11.59 -21.62
N GLY A 38 8.53 10.76 -21.34
CA GLY A 38 9.52 10.97 -20.29
C GLY A 38 10.89 11.36 -20.84
N SER A 39 11.86 11.48 -19.94
CA SER A 39 13.26 11.75 -20.26
C SER A 39 14.06 10.45 -20.55
N HIS A 40 13.56 9.31 -20.15
CA HIS A 40 14.22 8.01 -20.34
C HIS A 40 13.50 7.16 -21.38
N HIS A 41 14.31 6.42 -22.15
CA HIS A 41 13.78 5.49 -23.15
C HIS A 41 13.24 4.23 -22.49
N LEU A 42 12.14 3.71 -23.06
CA LEU A 42 11.61 2.40 -22.67
C LEU A 42 12.64 1.31 -22.97
N PRO A 43 12.97 0.41 -22.01
CA PRO A 43 13.95 -0.66 -22.22
C PRO A 43 13.36 -1.76 -23.10
N LEU A 44 13.40 -1.55 -24.41
CA LEU A 44 12.95 -2.51 -25.40
C LEU A 44 14.05 -3.54 -25.73
N SER A 45 13.66 -4.73 -26.12
CA SER A 45 14.57 -5.78 -26.59
C SER A 45 14.56 -5.88 -28.10
N GLY A 46 15.74 -6.17 -28.68
CA GLY A 46 15.86 -6.43 -30.12
C GLY A 46 15.57 -5.21 -30.99
N ASP A 47 14.60 -5.35 -31.88
CA ASP A 47 14.17 -4.37 -32.89
C ASP A 47 12.93 -3.58 -32.48
N GLY A 48 12.62 -3.53 -31.18
CA GLY A 48 11.50 -2.81 -30.62
C GLY A 48 11.62 -1.29 -30.81
N VAL A 49 10.53 -0.64 -31.18
CA VAL A 49 10.43 0.78 -31.41
C VAL A 49 9.45 1.38 -30.39
N ALA A 50 9.88 2.43 -29.66
CA ALA A 50 9.02 3.14 -28.71
C ALA A 50 8.14 4.16 -29.47
N LEU A 51 6.82 4.09 -29.27
CA LEU A 51 5.88 5.09 -29.78
C LEU A 51 5.65 6.22 -28.78
N ASN A 52 5.78 5.92 -27.48
CA ASN A 52 5.75 6.89 -26.40
C ASN A 52 6.49 6.31 -25.18
N GLY A 53 6.45 7.00 -24.03
CA GLY A 53 7.13 6.54 -22.82
C GLY A 53 6.55 5.25 -22.20
N TRP A 54 5.37 4.81 -22.62
CA TRP A 54 4.66 3.65 -22.05
C TRP A 54 4.59 2.45 -22.98
N VAL A 55 4.60 2.70 -24.30
CA VAL A 55 4.28 1.69 -25.31
C VAL A 55 5.37 1.61 -26.36
N GLY A 56 5.85 0.41 -26.59
CA GLY A 56 6.75 0.07 -27.71
C GLY A 56 6.20 -1.13 -28.50
N ILE A 57 6.64 -1.26 -29.73
CA ILE A 57 6.20 -2.35 -30.63
C ILE A 57 7.43 -3.00 -31.27
N ASN A 58 7.50 -4.33 -31.23
CA ASN A 58 8.50 -5.12 -31.92
C ASN A 58 8.01 -5.49 -33.34
N LYS A 59 8.93 -5.83 -34.24
CA LYS A 59 8.58 -6.24 -35.64
C LYS A 59 7.68 -7.46 -35.70
N ASP A 60 7.72 -8.34 -34.70
CA ASP A 60 6.83 -9.49 -34.57
C ASP A 60 5.38 -9.14 -34.15
N GLY A 61 5.10 -7.85 -33.91
CA GLY A 61 3.82 -7.36 -33.44
C GLY A 61 3.62 -7.39 -31.91
N THR A 62 4.60 -7.85 -31.15
CA THR A 62 4.53 -7.82 -29.67
C THR A 62 4.53 -6.38 -29.15
N ILE A 63 3.57 -6.07 -28.29
CA ILE A 63 3.44 -4.76 -27.64
C ILE A 63 4.16 -4.79 -26.32
N SER A 64 5.21 -3.99 -26.17
CA SER A 64 5.92 -3.80 -24.90
C SER A 64 5.26 -2.66 -24.11
N VAL A 65 4.86 -2.94 -22.87
CA VAL A 65 4.17 -2.00 -21.99
C VAL A 65 5.02 -1.73 -20.76
N ALA A 66 5.33 -0.45 -20.50
CA ALA A 66 6.03 -0.02 -19.29
C ALA A 66 5.22 -0.34 -18.04
N MET A 67 5.84 -1.01 -17.08
CA MET A 67 5.21 -1.35 -15.80
C MET A 67 5.86 -0.58 -14.66
N PRO A 68 5.22 0.48 -14.17
CA PRO A 68 5.74 1.30 -13.08
C PRO A 68 5.33 0.81 -11.69
N ARG A 69 4.65 -0.33 -11.59
CA ARG A 69 4.16 -0.92 -10.34
C ARG A 69 4.76 -2.30 -10.14
N SER A 70 5.14 -2.60 -8.90
CA SER A 70 5.71 -3.90 -8.54
C SER A 70 4.61 -4.95 -8.40
N GLU A 71 4.83 -6.17 -8.90
CA GLU A 71 3.93 -7.31 -8.74
C GLU A 71 4.28 -8.05 -7.44
N MET A 72 3.35 -8.07 -6.50
CA MET A 72 3.49 -8.72 -5.19
C MET A 72 2.35 -9.70 -4.87
N GLY A 73 1.64 -10.14 -5.91
CA GLY A 73 0.50 -11.06 -5.81
C GLY A 73 -0.86 -10.41 -6.13
N GLN A 74 -0.93 -9.07 -6.24
CA GLN A 74 -2.18 -8.35 -6.44
C GLN A 74 -2.69 -8.32 -7.89
N GLY A 75 -1.88 -8.77 -8.87
CA GLY A 75 -2.32 -8.93 -10.26
C GLY A 75 -2.19 -7.69 -11.15
N VAL A 76 -1.36 -6.71 -10.78
CA VAL A 76 -1.13 -5.51 -11.61
C VAL A 76 -0.49 -5.84 -12.95
N TYR A 77 0.31 -6.94 -13.04
CA TYR A 77 0.88 -7.42 -14.30
C TYR A 77 -0.16 -8.01 -15.27
N THR A 78 -1.41 -8.11 -14.84
CA THR A 78 -2.55 -8.44 -15.67
C THR A 78 -3.45 -7.23 -15.89
N ALA A 79 -3.90 -6.59 -14.81
CA ALA A 79 -4.90 -5.51 -14.89
C ALA A 79 -4.38 -4.26 -15.62
N LEU A 80 -3.13 -3.83 -15.37
CA LEU A 80 -2.61 -2.62 -16.01
C LEU A 80 -2.34 -2.80 -17.52
N PRO A 81 -1.74 -3.90 -18.00
CA PRO A 81 -1.61 -4.14 -19.43
C PRO A 81 -2.95 -4.21 -20.20
N MET A 82 -4.06 -4.60 -19.52
CA MET A 82 -5.39 -4.57 -20.12
C MET A 82 -5.78 -3.18 -20.60
N LEU A 83 -5.37 -2.12 -19.90
CA LEU A 83 -5.69 -0.73 -20.24
C LEU A 83 -5.09 -0.34 -21.60
N VAL A 84 -3.85 -0.74 -21.85
CA VAL A 84 -3.17 -0.51 -23.15
C VAL A 84 -3.71 -1.43 -24.22
N ALA A 85 -3.87 -2.72 -23.93
CA ALA A 85 -4.36 -3.73 -24.86
C ALA A 85 -5.76 -3.38 -25.38
N GLU A 86 -6.65 -2.91 -24.49
CA GLU A 86 -7.98 -2.43 -24.85
C GLU A 86 -7.90 -1.31 -25.87
N GLU A 87 -7.15 -0.25 -25.58
CA GLU A 87 -7.08 0.92 -26.48
C GLU A 87 -6.37 0.63 -27.80
N MET A 88 -5.47 -0.36 -27.83
CA MET A 88 -4.74 -0.76 -29.05
C MET A 88 -5.45 -1.84 -29.87
N ASP A 89 -6.61 -2.33 -29.46
CA ASP A 89 -7.31 -3.44 -30.12
C ASP A 89 -6.43 -4.70 -30.33
N VAL A 90 -5.66 -5.07 -29.28
CA VAL A 90 -4.82 -6.27 -29.30
C VAL A 90 -5.27 -7.26 -28.23
N PRO A 91 -5.12 -8.57 -28.46
CA PRO A 91 -5.34 -9.54 -27.39
C PRO A 91 -4.28 -9.38 -26.30
N LEU A 92 -4.65 -9.63 -25.04
CA LEU A 92 -3.74 -9.48 -23.89
C LEU A 92 -2.49 -10.37 -24.03
N SER A 93 -2.56 -11.48 -24.76
CA SER A 93 -1.43 -12.36 -25.08
C SER A 93 -0.35 -11.70 -25.94
N ALA A 94 -0.69 -10.71 -26.76
CA ALA A 94 0.26 -9.96 -27.57
C ALA A 94 1.06 -8.90 -26.77
N VAL A 95 0.70 -8.67 -25.50
CA VAL A 95 1.36 -7.66 -24.66
C VAL A 95 2.48 -8.28 -23.86
N ARG A 96 3.65 -7.64 -23.79
CA ARG A 96 4.77 -7.95 -22.93
C ARG A 96 4.98 -6.83 -21.92
N VAL A 97 5.12 -7.19 -20.64
CA VAL A 97 5.45 -6.24 -19.57
C VAL A 97 6.96 -6.02 -19.54
N VAL A 98 7.39 -4.77 -19.51
CA VAL A 98 8.79 -4.36 -19.29
C VAL A 98 8.88 -3.43 -18.10
N GLN A 99 9.95 -3.53 -17.31
CA GLN A 99 10.14 -2.64 -16.17
C GLN A 99 10.23 -1.19 -16.65
N ALA A 100 9.42 -0.30 -16.07
CA ALA A 100 9.52 1.13 -16.35
C ALA A 100 10.85 1.69 -15.82
N PRO A 101 11.52 2.59 -16.57
CA PRO A 101 12.66 3.32 -16.05
C PRO A 101 12.25 4.22 -14.87
N ILE A 102 13.23 4.67 -14.09
CA ILE A 102 12.98 5.65 -13.03
C ILE A 102 12.78 7.02 -13.68
N ASP A 103 11.53 7.32 -14.02
CA ASP A 103 11.14 8.59 -14.67
C ASP A 103 9.86 9.14 -14.02
N LYS A 104 9.78 10.46 -13.98
CA LYS A 104 8.67 11.20 -13.35
C LYS A 104 7.29 10.94 -13.96
N ILE A 105 7.23 10.51 -15.24
CA ILE A 105 5.94 10.17 -15.88
C ILE A 105 5.24 8.99 -15.21
N PHE A 106 5.99 8.13 -14.53
CA PHE A 106 5.51 6.92 -13.86
C PHE A 106 5.16 7.10 -12.38
N GLY A 107 5.34 8.33 -11.85
CA GLY A 107 5.03 8.63 -10.45
C GLY A 107 3.58 8.31 -10.08
N ASN A 108 3.35 7.90 -8.84
CA ASN A 108 2.03 7.60 -8.30
C ASN A 108 1.40 8.88 -7.70
N ILE A 109 0.63 9.59 -8.51
CA ILE A 109 -0.02 10.86 -8.13
C ILE A 109 -1.22 10.60 -7.22
N ALA A 110 -2.00 9.56 -7.52
CA ALA A 110 -3.22 9.24 -6.79
C ALA A 110 -2.93 8.97 -5.31
N MET A 111 -1.86 8.22 -4.99
CA MET A 111 -1.49 7.92 -3.61
C MET A 111 -1.22 9.18 -2.77
N LEU A 112 -0.55 10.20 -3.34
CA LEU A 112 -0.27 11.44 -2.63
C LEU A 112 -1.52 12.30 -2.45
N LYS A 113 -2.44 12.30 -3.41
CA LYS A 113 -3.74 12.97 -3.29
C LYS A 113 -4.63 12.31 -2.23
N ASP A 114 -4.64 10.98 -2.20
CA ASP A 114 -5.41 10.20 -1.22
C ASP A 114 -4.85 10.35 0.21
N GLY A 115 -3.59 10.75 0.36
CA GLY A 115 -2.97 11.09 1.64
C GLY A 115 -3.49 12.38 2.30
N LEU A 116 -4.31 13.18 1.62
CA LEU A 116 -4.86 14.43 2.18
C LEU A 116 -5.95 14.15 3.23
N PRO A 117 -5.96 14.88 4.36
CA PRO A 117 -6.88 14.64 5.47
C PRO A 117 -8.24 15.34 5.26
N PHE A 118 -8.86 15.15 4.10
CA PHE A 118 -10.20 15.66 3.81
C PHE A 118 -11.22 14.53 3.90
N HIS A 119 -12.39 14.85 4.44
CA HIS A 119 -13.53 13.92 4.40
C HIS A 119 -13.93 13.61 2.94
N PRO A 120 -14.32 12.36 2.60
CA PRO A 120 -14.71 12.01 1.23
C PRO A 120 -15.84 12.89 0.69
N ASP A 121 -16.82 13.23 1.50
CA ASP A 121 -17.99 14.06 1.13
C ASP A 121 -17.69 15.56 1.06
N ASP A 122 -16.48 16.00 1.43
CA ASP A 122 -16.10 17.40 1.28
C ASP A 122 -15.97 17.76 -0.20
N THR A 123 -16.86 18.61 -0.69
CA THR A 123 -16.87 19.16 -2.07
C THR A 123 -16.36 20.60 -2.11
N GLY A 124 -15.77 21.08 -1.01
CA GLY A 124 -15.33 22.46 -0.84
C GLY A 124 -14.19 22.85 -1.79
N ARG A 125 -14.11 24.16 -2.08
CA ARG A 125 -13.05 24.75 -2.94
C ARG A 125 -11.66 24.51 -2.36
N LEU A 126 -11.52 24.48 -1.03
CA LEU A 126 -10.23 24.24 -0.38
C LEU A 126 -9.68 22.86 -0.75
N LYS A 127 -10.51 21.79 -0.56
CA LYS A 127 -10.13 20.42 -0.94
C LYS A 127 -9.74 20.32 -2.41
N SER A 128 -10.55 20.91 -3.31
CA SER A 128 -10.29 20.89 -4.75
C SER A 128 -8.97 21.56 -5.09
N THR A 129 -8.71 22.76 -4.52
CA THR A 129 -7.47 23.53 -4.75
C THR A 129 -6.26 22.79 -4.19
N VAL A 130 -6.32 22.31 -2.95
CA VAL A 130 -5.20 21.57 -2.33
C VAL A 130 -4.92 20.28 -3.09
N SER A 131 -5.95 19.50 -3.46
CA SER A 131 -5.80 18.28 -4.26
C SER A 131 -5.15 18.55 -5.62
N TRP A 132 -5.51 19.67 -6.26
CA TRP A 132 -4.91 20.08 -7.54
C TRP A 132 -3.43 20.44 -7.38
N VAL A 133 -3.08 21.26 -6.37
CA VAL A 133 -1.69 21.63 -6.07
C VAL A 133 -0.85 20.40 -5.73
N VAL A 134 -1.37 19.53 -4.84
CA VAL A 134 -0.69 18.28 -4.47
C VAL A 134 -0.51 17.36 -5.68
N GLY A 135 -1.48 17.28 -6.56
CA GLY A 135 -1.36 16.52 -7.82
C GLY A 135 -0.23 17.04 -8.71
N LYS A 136 -0.03 18.37 -8.79
CA LYS A 136 1.10 18.96 -9.53
C LYS A 136 2.44 18.69 -8.87
N VAL A 137 2.52 18.86 -7.56
CA VAL A 137 3.74 18.54 -6.79
C VAL A 137 4.08 17.05 -6.95
N ALA A 138 3.10 16.17 -6.82
CA ALA A 138 3.27 14.73 -7.02
C ALA A 138 3.82 14.39 -8.41
N ARG A 139 3.32 15.09 -9.45
CA ARG A 139 3.81 14.95 -10.83
C ARG A 139 5.28 15.34 -10.98
N GLU A 140 5.70 16.42 -10.31
CA GLU A 140 7.10 16.86 -10.33
C GLU A 140 8.02 16.00 -9.46
N LEU A 141 7.53 15.47 -8.34
CA LEU A 141 8.28 14.52 -7.51
C LEU A 141 8.51 13.19 -8.22
N GLY A 142 7.51 12.71 -8.97
CA GLY A 142 7.62 11.48 -9.75
C GLY A 142 7.88 10.22 -8.91
N LEU A 143 7.33 10.13 -7.71
CA LEU A 143 7.55 9.01 -6.79
C LEU A 143 6.93 7.71 -7.34
N ILE A 144 7.76 6.78 -7.75
CA ILE A 144 7.32 5.45 -8.22
C ILE A 144 7.15 4.55 -7.00
N ILE A 145 5.90 4.35 -6.60
CA ILE A 145 5.52 3.60 -5.40
C ILE A 145 4.31 2.72 -5.71
N THR A 146 4.30 1.51 -5.16
CA THR A 146 3.18 0.57 -5.22
C THR A 146 2.59 0.42 -3.82
N GLY A 147 1.45 1.07 -3.56
CA GLY A 147 0.78 1.08 -2.25
C GLY A 147 -0.51 1.89 -2.28
N GLY A 148 -1.27 1.86 -1.17
CA GLY A 148 -2.53 2.60 -1.00
C GLY A 148 -3.60 2.22 -2.03
N SER A 149 -3.61 1.00 -2.50
CA SER A 149 -4.55 0.47 -3.52
C SER A 149 -4.71 1.36 -4.75
N SER A 150 -3.69 2.16 -5.10
CA SER A 150 -3.77 3.24 -6.08
C SER A 150 -3.29 2.86 -7.49
N SER A 151 -2.82 1.62 -7.71
CA SER A 151 -2.18 1.24 -8.98
C SER A 151 -3.10 1.38 -10.20
N VAL A 152 -4.32 0.87 -10.13
CA VAL A 152 -5.32 0.99 -11.22
C VAL A 152 -5.83 2.42 -11.30
N LYS A 153 -6.19 3.02 -10.17
CA LYS A 153 -6.68 4.40 -10.05
C LYS A 153 -5.72 5.41 -10.70
N ASP A 154 -4.43 5.32 -10.42
CA ASP A 154 -3.41 6.24 -10.97
C ASP A 154 -3.08 5.95 -12.44
N ALA A 155 -3.11 4.68 -12.86
CA ALA A 155 -2.72 4.26 -14.20
C ALA A 155 -3.87 4.35 -15.22
N TRP A 156 -5.11 4.50 -14.78
CA TRP A 156 -6.31 4.45 -15.62
C TRP A 156 -6.25 5.38 -16.83
N GLU A 157 -6.01 6.66 -16.62
CA GLU A 157 -5.91 7.63 -17.70
C GLU A 157 -4.60 7.51 -18.48
N PRO A 158 -3.40 7.57 -17.86
CA PRO A 158 -2.15 7.67 -18.61
C PRO A 158 -1.84 6.42 -19.45
N MET A 159 -2.21 5.21 -18.99
CA MET A 159 -1.99 4.01 -19.80
C MET A 159 -2.99 3.88 -20.95
N ARG A 160 -4.23 4.31 -20.76
CA ARG A 160 -5.22 4.37 -21.83
C ARG A 160 -4.84 5.43 -22.88
N GLU A 161 -4.45 6.63 -22.45
CA GLU A 161 -3.94 7.69 -23.34
C GLU A 161 -2.73 7.19 -24.15
N ALA A 162 -1.81 6.48 -23.52
CA ALA A 162 -0.63 5.94 -24.19
C ALA A 162 -1.01 4.89 -25.25
N GLY A 163 -1.94 3.99 -24.94
CA GLY A 163 -2.48 3.01 -25.89
C GLY A 163 -3.24 3.64 -27.06
N ALA A 164 -4.13 4.59 -26.75
CA ALA A 164 -4.91 5.30 -27.78
C ALA A 164 -4.02 6.15 -28.70
N THR A 165 -3.01 6.82 -28.13
CA THR A 165 -2.03 7.59 -28.93
C THR A 165 -1.23 6.67 -29.84
N ALA A 166 -0.73 5.53 -29.32
CA ALA A 166 0.00 4.56 -30.13
C ALA A 166 -0.88 4.02 -31.28
N ARG A 167 -2.14 3.70 -31.01
CA ARG A 167 -3.11 3.31 -32.04
C ARG A 167 -3.29 4.41 -33.10
N ALA A 168 -3.47 5.65 -32.69
CA ALA A 168 -3.64 6.77 -33.63
C ALA A 168 -2.41 6.99 -34.51
N MET A 169 -1.20 6.85 -33.97
CA MET A 169 0.06 6.91 -34.72
C MET A 169 0.15 5.79 -35.77
N LEU A 170 -0.25 4.56 -35.41
CA LEU A 170 -0.27 3.42 -36.34
C LEU A 170 -1.30 3.61 -37.44
N VAL A 171 -2.48 4.11 -37.12
CA VAL A 171 -3.52 4.45 -38.12
C VAL A 171 -3.03 5.52 -39.07
N ALA A 172 -2.40 6.57 -38.56
CA ALA A 172 -1.83 7.66 -39.38
C ALA A 172 -0.73 7.13 -40.33
N ALA A 173 0.16 6.24 -39.83
CA ALA A 173 1.20 5.62 -40.65
C ALA A 173 0.62 4.74 -41.76
N ALA A 174 -0.40 3.95 -41.49
CA ALA A 174 -1.08 3.13 -42.48
C ALA A 174 -1.83 3.98 -43.54
N ALA A 175 -2.52 5.01 -43.06
CA ALA A 175 -3.23 5.93 -43.97
C ALA A 175 -2.28 6.65 -44.94
N ALA A 176 -1.11 7.10 -44.43
CA ALA A 176 -0.05 7.69 -45.25
C ALA A 176 0.50 6.68 -46.29
N GLU A 177 0.74 5.43 -45.88
CA GLU A 177 1.19 4.34 -46.79
C GLU A 177 0.19 4.10 -47.92
N TRP A 178 -1.09 4.11 -47.58
CA TRP A 178 -2.18 3.83 -48.56
C TRP A 178 -2.66 5.08 -49.29
N LYS A 179 -2.16 6.28 -48.93
CA LYS A 179 -2.68 7.57 -49.43
C LYS A 179 -4.19 7.68 -49.22
N ALA A 180 -4.65 7.23 -48.05
CA ALA A 180 -6.05 7.20 -47.65
C ALA A 180 -6.28 8.15 -46.46
N ARG A 181 -7.52 8.31 -46.03
CA ARG A 181 -7.86 9.08 -44.83
C ARG A 181 -7.81 8.17 -43.62
N ALA A 182 -7.43 8.70 -42.48
CA ALA A 182 -7.39 7.96 -41.23
C ALA A 182 -8.77 7.45 -40.79
N GLU A 183 -9.85 8.22 -41.12
CA GLU A 183 -11.24 7.87 -40.80
C GLU A 183 -11.72 6.64 -41.55
N ASP A 184 -11.13 6.29 -42.70
CA ASP A 184 -11.43 5.10 -43.48
C ASP A 184 -10.73 3.84 -42.93
N CYS A 185 -9.97 3.98 -41.82
CA CYS A 185 -9.20 2.92 -41.17
C CYS A 185 -9.78 2.56 -39.81
N ARG A 186 -9.84 1.26 -39.51
CA ARG A 186 -10.13 0.71 -38.17
C ARG A 186 -8.99 -0.18 -37.69
N THR A 187 -8.97 -0.49 -36.40
CA THR A 187 -7.98 -1.39 -35.82
C THR A 187 -8.64 -2.66 -35.30
N GLU A 188 -7.95 -3.78 -35.42
CA GLU A 188 -8.41 -5.08 -34.92
C GLU A 188 -7.25 -6.07 -34.84
N ASN A 189 -7.10 -6.78 -33.72
CA ASN A 189 -6.13 -7.85 -33.52
C ASN A 189 -4.68 -7.50 -33.95
N GLY A 190 -4.23 -6.28 -33.61
CA GLY A 190 -2.87 -5.84 -33.95
C GLY A 190 -2.65 -5.45 -35.40
N HIS A 191 -3.71 -5.15 -36.13
CA HIS A 191 -3.69 -4.68 -37.53
C HIS A 191 -4.45 -3.37 -37.68
N VAL A 192 -3.99 -2.53 -38.58
CA VAL A 192 -4.80 -1.45 -39.17
C VAL A 192 -5.46 -2.01 -40.44
N ILE A 193 -6.77 -1.81 -40.57
CA ILE A 193 -7.59 -2.34 -41.65
C ILE A 193 -8.31 -1.16 -42.33
N HIS A 194 -8.10 -0.99 -43.62
CA HIS A 194 -8.80 0.01 -44.43
C HIS A 194 -10.20 -0.50 -44.84
N ALA A 195 -11.11 0.39 -45.16
CA ALA A 195 -12.48 0.07 -45.55
C ALA A 195 -12.58 -0.83 -46.82
N ASP A 196 -11.57 -0.80 -47.68
CA ASP A 196 -11.50 -1.69 -48.88
C ASP A 196 -10.93 -3.10 -48.59
N GLY A 197 -10.58 -3.41 -47.33
CA GLY A 197 -10.10 -4.71 -46.88
C GLY A 197 -8.56 -4.84 -46.82
N ARG A 198 -7.78 -3.87 -47.29
CA ARG A 198 -6.31 -3.87 -47.09
C ARG A 198 -6.00 -3.83 -45.60
N GLN A 199 -4.93 -4.53 -45.16
CA GLN A 199 -4.51 -4.54 -43.79
C GLN A 199 -2.98 -4.50 -43.66
N LEU A 200 -2.48 -3.88 -42.59
CA LEU A 200 -1.07 -3.85 -42.19
C LEU A 200 -0.94 -4.18 -40.72
N ALA A 201 -0.03 -5.10 -40.40
CA ALA A 201 0.27 -5.44 -39.01
C ALA A 201 1.00 -4.28 -38.30
N TYR A 202 0.78 -4.12 -37.00
CA TYR A 202 1.43 -3.08 -36.19
C TYR A 202 2.94 -3.15 -36.25
N GLY A 203 3.54 -4.35 -36.23
CA GLY A 203 4.98 -4.52 -36.34
C GLY A 203 5.56 -3.98 -37.65
N ALA A 204 4.84 -4.09 -38.78
CA ALA A 204 5.26 -3.55 -40.07
C ALA A 204 5.15 -2.01 -40.14
N LEU A 205 4.29 -1.42 -39.30
CA LEU A 205 4.05 0.03 -39.24
C LEU A 205 4.90 0.72 -38.18
N ALA A 206 5.50 -0.01 -37.24
CA ALA A 206 6.11 0.53 -36.02
C ALA A 206 7.14 1.66 -36.29
N GLU A 207 8.11 1.42 -37.21
CA GLU A 207 9.12 2.41 -37.56
C GLU A 207 8.52 3.67 -38.19
N LYS A 208 7.49 3.53 -39.07
CA LYS A 208 6.79 4.64 -39.72
C LYS A 208 5.93 5.42 -38.73
N ALA A 209 5.35 4.74 -37.76
CA ALA A 209 4.49 5.33 -36.75
C ALA A 209 5.21 6.32 -35.82
N VAL A 210 6.52 6.12 -35.58
CA VAL A 210 7.31 7.04 -34.73
C VAL A 210 7.27 8.50 -35.21
N THR A 211 7.28 8.70 -36.53
CA THR A 211 7.26 10.04 -37.15
C THR A 211 5.86 10.46 -37.61
N ALA A 212 4.88 9.58 -37.52
CA ALA A 212 3.49 9.87 -37.87
C ALA A 212 2.87 10.75 -36.79
N ALA A 213 2.36 11.93 -37.20
CA ALA A 213 1.57 12.75 -36.29
C ALA A 213 0.24 12.06 -36.00
N PRO A 214 -0.09 11.75 -34.75
CA PRO A 214 -1.41 11.22 -34.44
C PRO A 214 -2.46 12.29 -34.81
N GLY A 215 -3.55 11.85 -35.41
CA GLY A 215 -4.73 12.70 -35.56
C GLY A 215 -5.43 12.93 -34.21
N GLU A 216 -6.75 12.97 -34.21
CA GLU A 216 -7.52 13.01 -32.97
C GLU A 216 -7.30 11.73 -32.14
N VAL A 217 -6.85 11.89 -30.90
CA VAL A 217 -6.67 10.77 -29.95
C VAL A 217 -7.94 10.62 -29.14
N ARG A 218 -8.73 9.57 -29.45
CA ARG A 218 -9.97 9.25 -28.75
C ARG A 218 -9.79 8.00 -27.89
N LEU A 219 -10.15 8.10 -26.62
CA LEU A 219 -10.28 6.96 -25.73
C LEU A 219 -11.60 6.22 -26.02
N LYS A 220 -11.57 4.90 -25.90
CA LYS A 220 -12.78 4.09 -25.98
C LYS A 220 -13.75 4.40 -24.83
N SER A 221 -15.03 4.37 -25.12
CA SER A 221 -16.08 4.42 -24.09
C SER A 221 -16.29 3.03 -23.46
N PRO A 222 -16.91 2.94 -22.27
CA PRO A 222 -17.18 1.65 -21.63
C PRO A 222 -17.99 0.67 -22.50
N GLN A 223 -18.82 1.16 -23.41
CA GLN A 223 -19.61 0.33 -24.34
C GLN A 223 -18.76 -0.32 -25.43
N GLU A 224 -17.55 0.18 -25.67
CA GLU A 224 -16.62 -0.34 -26.67
C GLU A 224 -15.60 -1.33 -26.06
N PHE A 225 -15.61 -1.53 -24.74
CA PHE A 225 -14.65 -2.40 -24.07
C PHE A 225 -14.87 -3.87 -24.39
N LYS A 226 -13.77 -4.57 -24.69
CA LYS A 226 -13.72 -6.02 -24.97
C LYS A 226 -12.92 -6.79 -23.92
N LEU A 227 -11.95 -6.13 -23.26
CA LEU A 227 -11.10 -6.68 -22.23
C LEU A 227 -11.43 -6.11 -20.84
N ILE A 228 -11.55 -4.80 -20.75
CA ILE A 228 -11.89 -4.11 -19.49
C ILE A 228 -13.32 -4.48 -19.11
N GLY A 229 -13.53 -4.87 -17.84
CA GLY A 229 -14.81 -5.33 -17.33
C GLY A 229 -15.07 -6.83 -17.51
N HIS A 230 -14.21 -7.53 -18.25
CA HIS A 230 -14.33 -8.97 -18.48
C HIS A 230 -13.24 -9.74 -17.72
N PRO A 231 -13.58 -10.89 -17.08
CA PRO A 231 -12.62 -11.68 -16.34
C PRO A 231 -11.48 -12.19 -17.24
N GLN A 232 -10.25 -11.80 -16.92
CA GLN A 232 -9.06 -12.29 -17.61
C GLN A 232 -8.21 -13.14 -16.65
N PRO A 233 -7.66 -14.27 -17.11
CA PRO A 233 -6.74 -15.07 -16.31
C PRO A 233 -5.46 -14.27 -16.05
N ARG A 234 -4.81 -14.54 -14.91
CA ARG A 234 -3.54 -13.89 -14.58
C ARG A 234 -2.43 -14.33 -15.53
N ARG A 235 -1.71 -13.38 -16.09
CA ARG A 235 -0.59 -13.60 -17.01
C ARG A 235 0.65 -14.16 -16.33
N ASP A 236 0.82 -13.88 -15.06
CA ASP A 236 1.97 -14.28 -14.25
C ASP A 236 1.82 -15.67 -13.59
N THR A 237 0.63 -16.27 -13.60
CA THR A 237 0.38 -17.60 -13.04
C THR A 237 1.25 -18.69 -13.67
N PRO A 238 1.39 -18.82 -15.00
CA PRO A 238 2.20 -19.88 -15.58
C PRO A 238 3.65 -19.88 -15.09
N SER A 239 4.31 -18.72 -15.03
CA SER A 239 5.68 -18.63 -14.54
C SER A 239 5.82 -18.96 -13.05
N LYS A 240 4.79 -18.62 -12.25
CA LYS A 240 4.78 -18.91 -10.81
C LYS A 240 4.61 -20.39 -10.51
N VAL A 241 3.78 -21.11 -11.28
CA VAL A 241 3.50 -22.54 -11.01
C VAL A 241 4.52 -23.49 -11.64
N ASN A 242 5.28 -23.04 -12.66
CA ASN A 242 6.33 -23.84 -13.29
C ASN A 242 7.76 -23.50 -12.77
N GLY A 243 7.85 -22.55 -11.80
CA GLY A 243 9.13 -22.18 -11.19
C GLY A 243 10.04 -21.26 -12.03
N THR A 244 9.52 -20.66 -13.10
CA THR A 244 10.33 -19.73 -13.95
C THR A 244 10.18 -18.26 -13.53
N ALA A 245 9.26 -17.94 -12.62
CA ALA A 245 9.15 -16.61 -12.04
C ALA A 245 10.38 -16.30 -11.18
N ILE A 246 10.92 -15.09 -11.32
CA ILE A 246 12.10 -14.64 -10.58
C ILE A 246 11.64 -13.70 -9.45
N PHE A 247 11.68 -14.22 -8.23
CA PHE A 247 11.49 -13.44 -7.01
C PHE A 247 12.84 -12.87 -6.52
N GLY A 248 12.83 -12.03 -5.51
CA GLY A 248 14.06 -11.46 -4.95
C GLY A 248 15.03 -12.54 -4.49
N ILE A 249 14.52 -13.56 -3.82
CA ILE A 249 15.31 -14.69 -3.32
C ILE A 249 15.92 -15.55 -4.44
N ASP A 250 15.40 -15.46 -5.66
CA ASP A 250 15.87 -16.23 -6.82
C ASP A 250 16.96 -15.51 -7.63
N ALA A 251 17.28 -14.25 -7.32
CA ALA A 251 18.34 -13.53 -8.00
C ALA A 251 19.68 -14.27 -7.87
N ARG A 252 20.37 -14.54 -8.99
CA ARG A 252 21.62 -15.32 -9.03
C ARG A 252 22.64 -14.72 -9.99
N PRO A 253 23.15 -13.49 -9.73
CA PRO A 253 24.23 -12.95 -10.54
C PRO A 253 25.50 -13.83 -10.43
N PRO A 254 26.32 -13.92 -11.49
CA PRO A 254 27.53 -14.76 -11.49
C PRO A 254 28.49 -14.42 -10.35
N GLY A 255 29.02 -15.46 -9.68
CA GLY A 255 29.98 -15.30 -8.59
C GLY A 255 29.37 -14.81 -7.27
N MET A 256 28.05 -14.88 -7.11
CA MET A 256 27.34 -14.39 -5.93
C MET A 256 27.73 -15.15 -4.66
N LEU A 257 27.88 -14.38 -3.59
CA LEU A 257 28.00 -14.83 -2.20
C LEU A 257 26.69 -14.57 -1.44
N TYR A 258 26.59 -15.17 -0.26
CA TYR A 258 25.41 -15.02 0.60
C TYR A 258 25.78 -14.36 1.92
N ALA A 259 24.89 -13.53 2.43
CA ALA A 259 25.03 -12.92 3.74
C ALA A 259 23.89 -13.32 4.68
N ALA A 260 24.23 -13.58 5.93
CA ALA A 260 23.31 -13.67 7.05
C ALA A 260 23.71 -12.62 8.10
N VAL A 261 22.75 -12.00 8.74
CA VAL A 261 22.97 -10.92 9.69
C VAL A 261 22.67 -11.35 11.13
N ARG A 262 23.29 -10.66 12.08
CA ARG A 262 22.90 -10.63 13.48
C ARG A 262 22.65 -9.17 13.87
N MET A 263 21.43 -8.89 14.28
CA MET A 263 20.98 -7.58 14.75
C MET A 263 20.69 -7.64 16.26
N SER A 264 20.67 -6.49 16.94
CA SER A 264 20.37 -6.47 18.38
C SER A 264 18.94 -6.99 18.62
N PRO A 265 18.74 -7.92 19.56
CA PRO A 265 17.41 -8.38 19.92
C PRO A 265 16.58 -7.30 20.64
N VAL A 266 17.24 -6.29 21.22
CA VAL A 266 16.57 -5.16 21.89
C VAL A 266 16.37 -4.03 20.89
N ILE A 267 15.18 -3.47 20.84
CA ILE A 267 14.83 -2.32 19.99
C ILE A 267 15.79 -1.15 20.31
N GLY A 268 16.46 -0.63 19.28
CA GLY A 268 17.43 0.46 19.43
C GLY A 268 18.78 0.05 20.04
N GLY A 269 18.99 -1.22 20.35
CA GLY A 269 20.27 -1.75 20.83
C GLY A 269 21.35 -1.71 19.74
N LYS A 270 22.61 -1.78 20.16
CA LYS A 270 23.79 -1.66 19.28
C LYS A 270 24.78 -2.81 19.54
N VAL A 271 25.64 -3.03 18.57
CA VAL A 271 26.80 -3.93 18.73
C VAL A 271 27.76 -3.32 19.74
N GLY A 272 28.09 -4.05 20.79
CA GLY A 272 29.13 -3.68 21.77
C GLY A 272 30.50 -4.21 21.38
N SER A 273 30.62 -5.54 21.23
CA SER A 273 31.84 -6.18 20.74
C SER A 273 31.52 -7.50 20.04
N VAL A 274 32.39 -7.89 19.10
CA VAL A 274 32.26 -9.11 18.31
C VAL A 274 33.51 -9.95 18.41
N ASN A 275 33.37 -11.25 18.69
CA ASN A 275 34.41 -12.23 18.54
C ASN A 275 34.18 -13.08 17.29
N SER A 276 34.90 -12.78 16.22
CA SER A 276 34.78 -13.45 14.91
C SER A 276 35.84 -14.50 14.64
N ALA A 277 36.84 -14.68 15.53
CA ALA A 277 38.03 -15.50 15.25
C ALA A 277 37.70 -16.98 14.96
N ALA A 278 36.73 -17.56 15.69
CA ALA A 278 36.28 -18.94 15.47
C ALA A 278 35.44 -19.06 14.19
N VAL A 279 34.57 -18.08 13.95
CA VAL A 279 33.63 -18.05 12.81
C VAL A 279 34.38 -17.94 11.47
N LEU A 280 35.46 -17.15 11.42
CA LEU A 280 36.29 -17.02 10.21
C LEU A 280 36.98 -18.33 9.79
N LYS A 281 37.09 -19.31 10.68
CA LYS A 281 37.65 -20.64 10.36
C LYS A 281 36.61 -21.65 9.90
N MET A 282 35.32 -21.31 9.94
CA MET A 282 34.24 -22.21 9.54
C MET A 282 34.23 -22.42 8.04
N PRO A 283 33.86 -23.62 7.54
CA PRO A 283 33.86 -23.97 6.12
C PRO A 283 32.99 -23.00 5.31
N GLY A 284 33.57 -22.44 4.25
CA GLY A 284 32.88 -21.58 3.28
C GLY A 284 32.63 -20.14 3.74
N VAL A 285 33.01 -19.78 4.97
CA VAL A 285 32.99 -18.39 5.44
C VAL A 285 34.09 -17.60 4.72
N MET A 286 33.69 -16.47 4.14
CA MET A 286 34.61 -15.59 3.42
C MET A 286 34.99 -14.36 4.24
N LYS A 287 34.02 -13.77 4.94
CA LYS A 287 34.22 -12.51 5.67
C LYS A 287 33.20 -12.34 6.78
N VAL A 288 33.59 -11.65 7.85
CA VAL A 288 32.69 -11.09 8.87
C VAL A 288 32.82 -9.58 8.80
N VAL A 289 31.72 -8.89 8.66
CA VAL A 289 31.70 -7.44 8.47
C VAL A 289 30.75 -6.74 9.45
N ASP A 290 31.24 -5.70 10.10
CA ASP A 290 30.39 -4.74 10.82
C ASP A 290 29.94 -3.69 9.79
N TYR A 291 28.70 -3.85 9.32
CA TYR A 291 28.13 -2.95 8.33
C TYR A 291 27.53 -1.68 8.94
N ALA A 292 27.39 -1.62 10.26
CA ALA A 292 26.82 -0.46 10.93
C ALA A 292 27.65 0.81 10.68
N GLY A 293 28.97 0.68 10.62
CA GLY A 293 29.88 1.80 10.33
C GLY A 293 29.78 2.37 8.91
N VAL A 294 29.10 1.66 7.98
CA VAL A 294 28.89 2.09 6.60
C VAL A 294 27.48 2.67 6.39
N LEU A 295 26.54 2.34 7.26
CA LEU A 295 25.18 2.84 7.17
C LEU A 295 25.12 4.34 7.50
N PRO A 296 24.55 5.18 6.62
CA PRO A 296 24.23 6.54 6.98
C PRO A 296 23.23 6.59 8.14
N GLU A 297 23.34 7.60 8.97
CA GLU A 297 22.34 7.85 10.01
C GLU A 297 20.93 7.91 9.40
N LYS A 298 19.94 7.38 10.13
CA LYS A 298 18.51 7.44 9.79
C LYS A 298 18.10 6.70 8.51
N THR A 299 18.77 5.60 8.14
CA THR A 299 18.32 4.73 7.05
C THR A 299 17.25 3.73 7.46
N GLY A 300 16.90 3.65 8.74
CA GLY A 300 15.97 2.64 9.28
C GLY A 300 16.53 1.23 9.34
N ALA A 301 17.65 0.94 8.67
CA ALA A 301 18.29 -0.37 8.71
C ALA A 301 18.84 -0.66 10.11
N GLY A 302 18.53 -1.83 10.65
CA GLY A 302 19.08 -2.29 11.93
C GLY A 302 20.60 -2.42 11.84
N ALA A 303 21.31 -1.81 12.78
CA ALA A 303 22.76 -1.98 12.91
C ALA A 303 23.10 -3.40 13.38
N GLY A 304 24.18 -3.98 12.83
CA GLY A 304 24.55 -5.35 13.17
C GLY A 304 25.80 -5.82 12.45
N VAL A 305 26.04 -7.12 12.56
CA VAL A 305 27.18 -7.80 11.96
C VAL A 305 26.66 -8.81 10.91
N ALA A 306 27.31 -8.88 9.77
CA ALA A 306 27.02 -9.84 8.73
C ALA A 306 28.15 -10.86 8.56
N VAL A 307 27.78 -12.10 8.28
CA VAL A 307 28.72 -13.14 7.81
C VAL A 307 28.46 -13.35 6.32
N ILE A 308 29.52 -13.23 5.51
CA ILE A 308 29.50 -13.50 4.08
C ILE A 308 30.11 -14.87 3.85
N ALA A 309 29.41 -15.75 3.12
CA ALA A 309 29.85 -17.12 2.84
C ALA A 309 29.43 -17.59 1.44
N LYS A 310 29.93 -18.76 1.04
CA LYS A 310 29.65 -19.38 -0.28
C LYS A 310 28.20 -19.89 -0.42
N SER A 311 27.51 -20.13 0.69
CA SER A 311 26.08 -20.50 0.71
C SER A 311 25.38 -19.82 1.89
N PHE A 312 24.06 -19.64 1.77
CA PHE A 312 23.25 -19.06 2.85
C PHE A 312 23.32 -19.92 4.13
N TRP A 313 23.29 -21.26 3.99
CA TRP A 313 23.43 -22.15 5.13
C TRP A 313 24.74 -21.90 5.90
N GLN A 314 25.86 -21.80 5.20
CA GLN A 314 27.17 -21.53 5.81
C GLN A 314 27.19 -20.14 6.49
N ALA A 315 26.66 -19.11 5.82
CA ALA A 315 26.54 -17.78 6.38
C ALA A 315 25.70 -17.78 7.67
N ARG A 316 24.55 -18.46 7.65
CA ARG A 316 23.63 -18.55 8.80
C ARG A 316 24.24 -19.34 9.96
N GLN A 317 24.83 -20.51 9.72
CA GLN A 317 25.47 -21.29 10.81
C GLN A 317 26.60 -20.51 11.48
N ALA A 318 27.39 -19.82 10.68
CA ALA A 318 28.46 -18.97 11.17
C ALA A 318 27.93 -17.75 11.94
N ALA A 319 26.87 -17.11 11.45
CA ALA A 319 26.22 -16.01 12.16
C ALA A 319 25.64 -16.43 13.51
N LEU A 320 25.04 -17.61 13.60
CA LEU A 320 24.51 -18.17 14.85
C LEU A 320 25.63 -18.53 15.86
N ALA A 321 26.78 -18.99 15.38
CA ALA A 321 27.93 -19.34 16.20
C ALA A 321 28.72 -18.12 16.67
N MET A 322 28.40 -16.92 16.17
CA MET A 322 29.16 -15.71 16.48
C MET A 322 28.83 -15.18 17.87
N GLU A 323 29.87 -14.96 18.67
CA GLU A 323 29.73 -14.35 19.99
C GLU A 323 29.67 -12.82 19.86
N ILE A 324 28.51 -12.25 20.18
CA ILE A 324 28.28 -10.82 20.16
C ILE A 324 27.84 -10.35 21.54
N LYS A 325 28.49 -9.33 22.06
CA LYS A 325 28.02 -8.59 23.24
C LYS A 325 27.24 -7.39 22.76
N TRP A 326 25.99 -7.30 23.15
CA TRP A 326 25.10 -6.21 22.80
C TRP A 326 25.14 -5.11 23.84
N ASN A 327 24.91 -3.87 23.41
CA ASN A 327 24.55 -2.75 24.25
C ASN A 327 23.05 -2.50 24.06
N ASP A 328 22.26 -2.93 25.03
CA ASP A 328 20.79 -2.93 24.93
C ASP A 328 20.18 -1.51 24.93
N GLY A 329 20.92 -0.51 25.44
CA GLY A 329 20.48 0.89 25.45
C GLY A 329 19.29 1.16 26.38
N PRO A 330 18.62 2.34 26.23
CA PRO A 330 17.60 2.80 27.19
C PRO A 330 16.26 2.06 27.07
N LEU A 331 16.03 1.30 26.01
CA LEU A 331 14.76 0.61 25.77
C LEU A 331 14.71 -0.82 26.30
N ALA A 332 15.74 -1.27 27.03
CA ALA A 332 15.82 -2.60 27.62
C ALA A 332 14.66 -2.96 28.58
N GLY A 333 13.96 -1.97 29.12
CA GLY A 333 12.78 -2.17 29.98
C GLY A 333 11.43 -1.93 29.28
N LEU A 334 11.42 -1.68 27.96
CA LEU A 334 10.17 -1.41 27.22
C LEU A 334 9.28 -2.65 27.22
N SER A 335 7.96 -2.44 27.44
CA SER A 335 6.96 -3.50 27.37
C SER A 335 5.66 -3.03 26.72
N SER A 336 4.91 -3.96 26.14
CA SER A 336 3.57 -3.67 25.57
C SER A 336 2.63 -3.08 26.64
N ALA A 337 2.72 -3.56 27.89
CA ALA A 337 1.90 -3.03 28.99
C ALA A 337 2.21 -1.54 29.25
N ALA A 338 3.50 -1.16 29.28
CA ALA A 338 3.92 0.23 29.46
C ALA A 338 3.45 1.12 28.30
N ILE A 339 3.49 0.63 27.05
CA ILE A 339 3.02 1.35 25.87
C ILE A 339 1.51 1.64 25.97
N TYR A 340 0.68 0.66 26.32
CA TYR A 340 -0.76 0.88 26.48
C TYR A 340 -1.08 1.77 27.69
N ALA A 341 -0.30 1.70 28.76
CA ALA A 341 -0.45 2.61 29.91
C ALA A 341 -0.15 4.07 29.50
N ASP A 342 0.86 4.29 28.65
CA ASP A 342 1.13 5.63 28.11
C ASP A 342 0.02 6.12 27.20
N PHE A 343 -0.52 5.27 26.30
CA PHE A 343 -1.69 5.60 25.48
C PHE A 343 -2.88 6.04 26.35
N ALA A 344 -3.22 5.26 27.36
CA ALA A 344 -4.31 5.58 28.27
C ALA A 344 -4.09 6.90 29.01
N ALA A 345 -2.89 7.12 29.56
CA ALA A 345 -2.53 8.35 30.26
C ALA A 345 -2.61 9.60 29.37
N LYS A 346 -2.22 9.48 28.10
CA LYS A 346 -2.33 10.57 27.12
C LYS A 346 -3.75 10.82 26.68
N LEU A 347 -4.56 9.79 26.50
CA LEU A 347 -6.00 9.94 26.25
C LEU A 347 -6.73 10.65 27.39
N ASP A 348 -6.26 10.49 28.64
CA ASP A 348 -6.82 11.19 29.79
C ASP A 348 -6.43 12.67 29.85
N LYS A 349 -5.24 13.02 29.34
CA LYS A 349 -4.65 14.36 29.53
C LYS A 349 -4.72 15.26 28.31
N GLU A 350 -4.68 14.69 27.10
CA GLU A 350 -4.54 15.43 25.86
C GLU A 350 -5.85 15.39 25.06
N GLU A 351 -6.25 16.50 24.46
CA GLU A 351 -7.43 16.54 23.59
C GLU A 351 -7.19 15.86 22.24
N GLY A 352 -5.94 15.87 21.77
CA GLY A 352 -5.56 15.37 20.47
C GLY A 352 -5.93 16.31 19.32
N TYR A 353 -5.53 15.94 18.10
CA TYR A 353 -5.92 16.65 16.90
C TYR A 353 -7.33 16.18 16.46
N ALA A 354 -8.24 17.13 16.27
CA ALA A 354 -9.58 16.83 15.79
C ALA A 354 -9.59 16.73 14.25
N TYR A 355 -9.72 15.51 13.75
CA TYR A 355 -9.82 15.23 12.31
C TYR A 355 -11.18 15.54 11.72
N TYR A 356 -12.25 15.39 12.54
CA TYR A 356 -13.61 15.67 12.12
C TYR A 356 -14.46 16.21 13.26
N LYS A 357 -15.28 17.21 12.96
CA LYS A 357 -16.28 17.76 13.87
C LYS A 357 -17.56 18.09 13.10
N ALA A 358 -18.70 17.70 13.64
CA ALA A 358 -20.02 18.09 13.16
C ALA A 358 -20.90 18.46 14.36
N GLY A 359 -21.79 19.43 14.22
CA GLY A 359 -22.67 19.90 15.28
C GLY A 359 -21.93 20.45 16.49
N ASP A 360 -22.49 20.26 17.68
CA ASP A 360 -21.98 20.77 18.95
C ASP A 360 -21.95 19.65 20.00
N MET A 361 -20.85 18.93 20.10
CA MET A 361 -20.67 17.84 21.08
C MET A 361 -20.65 18.35 22.51
N ASP A 362 -20.09 19.54 22.74
CA ASP A 362 -20.01 20.12 24.12
C ASP A 362 -21.42 20.47 24.66
N ALA A 363 -22.31 20.89 23.75
CA ALA A 363 -23.73 21.09 24.12
C ALA A 363 -24.44 19.77 24.42
N VAL A 364 -24.12 18.68 23.73
CA VAL A 364 -24.68 17.34 24.03
C VAL A 364 -24.17 16.82 25.36
N GLU A 365 -22.89 16.97 25.64
CA GLU A 365 -22.26 16.52 26.89
C GLU A 365 -22.74 17.32 28.12
N SER A 366 -23.03 18.62 27.98
CA SER A 366 -23.48 19.50 29.06
C SER A 366 -24.97 19.43 29.35
N LYS A 367 -25.81 19.01 28.38
CA LYS A 367 -27.28 18.96 28.52
C LYS A 367 -27.71 17.51 28.72
N ALA A 368 -28.01 17.15 29.99
CA ALA A 368 -28.65 15.86 30.31
C ALA A 368 -30.10 15.74 29.76
N ALA A 369 -30.69 16.84 29.30
CA ALA A 369 -32.05 16.87 28.78
C ALA A 369 -32.17 16.14 27.45
N GLY A 370 -33.01 15.10 27.41
CA GLY A 370 -33.25 14.27 26.22
C GLY A 370 -32.37 13.03 26.10
N VAL A 371 -31.32 12.89 26.90
CA VAL A 371 -30.47 11.69 26.93
C VAL A 371 -31.19 10.60 27.74
N ALA A 372 -31.54 9.50 27.06
CA ALA A 372 -32.11 8.31 27.68
C ALA A 372 -31.06 7.23 28.00
N LYS A 373 -30.00 7.17 27.22
CA LYS A 373 -28.93 6.18 27.37
C LYS A 373 -27.56 6.76 26.97
N SER A 374 -26.53 6.42 27.72
CA SER A 374 -25.13 6.71 27.37
C SER A 374 -24.35 5.42 27.24
N LEU A 375 -23.51 5.34 26.25
CA LEU A 375 -22.64 4.20 25.98
C LEU A 375 -21.17 4.64 25.94
N LYS A 376 -20.30 3.86 26.60
CA LYS A 376 -18.85 4.07 26.54
C LYS A 376 -18.17 2.73 26.27
N ALA A 377 -17.15 2.75 25.43
CA ALA A 377 -16.37 1.55 25.11
C ALA A 377 -14.90 1.92 24.89
N GLU A 378 -13.99 1.02 25.24
CA GLU A 378 -12.56 1.12 24.94
C GLU A 378 -12.16 -0.09 24.09
N TYR A 379 -11.47 0.16 22.98
CA TYR A 379 -11.01 -0.84 22.03
C TYR A 379 -9.48 -0.83 21.92
N ARG A 380 -8.89 -2.02 21.68
CA ARG A 380 -7.44 -2.20 21.59
C ARG A 380 -7.05 -3.01 20.36
N ALA A 381 -5.96 -2.61 19.72
CA ALA A 381 -5.33 -3.37 18.65
C ALA A 381 -3.82 -3.48 18.90
N PRO A 382 -3.19 -4.68 18.76
CA PRO A 382 -1.77 -4.89 18.98
C PRO A 382 -0.93 -4.40 17.82
N PHE A 383 0.41 -4.39 17.97
CA PHE A 383 1.32 -4.36 16.84
C PHE A 383 1.13 -5.61 15.98
N LEU A 384 1.33 -5.47 14.65
CA LEU A 384 1.32 -6.59 13.71
C LEU A 384 2.57 -6.61 12.85
N ALA A 385 3.11 -7.81 12.62
CA ALA A 385 4.14 -8.06 11.64
C ALA A 385 3.52 -8.28 10.25
N HIS A 386 4.27 -7.99 9.18
CA HIS A 386 3.83 -8.20 7.80
C HIS A 386 3.81 -9.67 7.41
N ALA A 387 4.77 -10.43 7.90
CA ALA A 387 4.88 -11.89 7.72
C ALA A 387 4.70 -12.37 6.27
N ALA A 388 5.25 -11.65 5.29
CA ALA A 388 5.24 -12.07 3.90
C ALA A 388 5.88 -13.45 3.72
N MET A 389 5.33 -14.31 2.83
CA MET A 389 5.85 -15.68 2.65
C MET A 389 7.30 -15.69 2.17
N GLU A 390 7.68 -14.80 1.27
CA GLU A 390 9.08 -14.52 0.97
C GLU A 390 9.68 -13.62 2.05
N PRO A 391 10.63 -14.11 2.89
CA PRO A 391 11.29 -13.28 3.88
C PRO A 391 12.02 -12.10 3.25
N VAL A 392 12.30 -11.07 4.03
CA VAL A 392 13.07 -9.90 3.57
C VAL A 392 14.39 -10.36 2.98
N ASN A 393 14.66 -9.95 1.74
CA ASN A 393 15.90 -10.26 1.04
C ASN A 393 16.21 -9.17 0.01
N CYS A 394 17.46 -9.08 -0.39
CA CYS A 394 17.91 -8.22 -1.47
C CYS A 394 19.31 -8.67 -1.93
N THR A 395 19.63 -8.49 -3.21
CA THR A 395 20.95 -8.76 -3.76
C THR A 395 21.58 -7.48 -4.29
N ALA A 396 22.84 -7.22 -3.93
CA ALA A 396 23.58 -6.04 -4.40
C ALA A 396 25.02 -6.39 -4.78
N GLN A 397 25.55 -5.66 -5.74
CA GLN A 397 26.98 -5.63 -6.07
C GLN A 397 27.44 -4.18 -6.14
N VAL A 398 28.51 -3.85 -5.41
CA VAL A 398 29.20 -2.54 -5.50
C VAL A 398 30.55 -2.76 -6.15
N LYS A 399 30.71 -2.28 -7.39
CA LYS A 399 31.91 -2.51 -8.18
C LYS A 399 32.14 -1.38 -9.19
N ASP A 400 33.37 -0.95 -9.37
CA ASP A 400 33.81 0.03 -10.39
C ASP A 400 32.97 1.32 -10.41
N GLY A 401 32.62 1.85 -9.22
CA GLY A 401 31.82 3.07 -9.07
C GLY A 401 30.34 2.90 -9.43
N LYS A 402 29.85 1.68 -9.57
CA LYS A 402 28.45 1.34 -9.85
C LYS A 402 27.84 0.44 -8.77
N VAL A 403 26.54 0.49 -8.66
CA VAL A 403 25.73 -0.45 -7.87
C VAL A 403 24.80 -1.21 -8.79
N PHE A 404 24.86 -2.52 -8.77
CA PHE A 404 23.87 -3.40 -9.38
C PHE A 404 22.97 -3.95 -8.26
N LEU A 405 21.68 -3.77 -8.40
CA LEU A 405 20.70 -4.06 -7.36
C LEU A 405 19.56 -4.92 -7.91
N TRP A 406 19.27 -6.06 -7.27
CA TRP A 406 18.11 -6.91 -7.51
C TRP A 406 17.24 -6.85 -6.25
N ALA A 407 16.14 -6.12 -6.32
CA ALA A 407 15.33 -5.82 -5.14
C ALA A 407 13.85 -6.11 -5.35
N PRO A 408 13.25 -6.93 -4.47
CA PRO A 408 11.81 -7.09 -4.39
C PRO A 408 11.22 -5.91 -3.58
N THR A 409 11.04 -4.75 -4.21
CA THR A 409 10.67 -3.49 -3.55
C THR A 409 9.36 -2.91 -4.10
N GLN A 410 8.56 -2.28 -3.22
CA GLN A 410 7.39 -1.47 -3.57
C GLN A 410 7.78 -0.02 -3.92
N SER A 411 9.03 0.38 -3.67
CA SER A 411 9.53 1.75 -3.78
C SER A 411 10.81 1.81 -4.62
N PRO A 412 10.76 1.53 -5.94
CA PRO A 412 11.96 1.49 -6.80
C PRO A 412 12.79 2.79 -6.76
N GLY A 413 12.12 3.95 -6.74
CA GLY A 413 12.81 5.24 -6.66
C GLY A 413 13.61 5.39 -5.37
N PHE A 414 13.02 5.09 -4.21
CA PHE A 414 13.73 5.15 -2.93
C PHE A 414 14.86 4.10 -2.83
N ALA A 415 14.68 2.94 -3.46
CA ALA A 415 15.72 1.92 -3.51
C ALA A 415 16.98 2.42 -4.25
N VAL A 416 16.81 3.13 -5.36
CA VAL A 416 17.92 3.75 -6.11
C VAL A 416 18.61 4.82 -5.25
N GLU A 417 17.83 5.73 -4.65
CA GLU A 417 18.38 6.84 -3.84
C GLU A 417 19.16 6.33 -2.62
N VAL A 418 18.61 5.36 -1.87
CA VAL A 418 19.30 4.83 -0.71
C VAL A 418 20.55 4.02 -1.09
N ALA A 419 20.49 3.26 -2.19
CA ALA A 419 21.64 2.50 -2.69
C ALA A 419 22.78 3.45 -3.10
N ALA A 420 22.47 4.52 -3.83
CA ALA A 420 23.41 5.56 -4.21
C ALA A 420 24.07 6.22 -2.98
N LYS A 421 23.25 6.61 -2.00
CA LYS A 421 23.70 7.24 -0.76
C LYS A 421 24.63 6.34 0.04
N VAL A 422 24.30 5.06 0.24
CA VAL A 422 25.10 4.10 1.02
C VAL A 422 26.41 3.76 0.29
N ALA A 423 26.34 3.55 -1.02
CA ALA A 423 27.54 3.27 -1.81
C ALA A 423 28.46 4.49 -1.98
N GLY A 424 27.90 5.70 -1.90
CA GLY A 424 28.61 6.96 -2.17
C GLY A 424 28.82 7.22 -3.66
N VAL A 425 27.84 6.87 -4.49
CA VAL A 425 27.86 7.05 -5.95
C VAL A 425 26.66 7.92 -6.39
N PRO A 426 26.69 8.53 -7.59
CA PRO A 426 25.51 9.18 -8.17
C PRO A 426 24.39 8.18 -8.45
N ALA A 427 23.12 8.63 -8.39
CA ALA A 427 21.95 7.78 -8.59
C ALA A 427 21.92 7.12 -9.99
N GLU A 428 22.42 7.79 -11.02
CA GLU A 428 22.56 7.27 -12.39
C GLU A 428 23.53 6.09 -12.51
N ASN A 429 24.37 5.87 -11.50
CA ASN A 429 25.28 4.72 -11.42
C ASN A 429 24.64 3.52 -10.72
N VAL A 430 23.37 3.60 -10.32
CA VAL A 430 22.62 2.49 -9.75
C VAL A 430 21.78 1.82 -10.82
N VAL A 431 22.06 0.56 -11.10
CA VAL A 431 21.28 -0.28 -12.02
C VAL A 431 20.34 -1.16 -11.21
N LEU A 432 19.07 -0.83 -11.20
CA LEU A 432 18.04 -1.55 -10.46
C LEU A 432 17.28 -2.52 -11.35
N THR A 433 17.20 -3.77 -10.93
CA THR A 433 16.27 -4.79 -11.42
C THR A 433 15.21 -5.03 -10.33
N VAL A 434 13.96 -4.64 -10.58
CA VAL A 434 12.83 -4.97 -9.70
C VAL A 434 12.40 -6.39 -9.99
N THR A 435 12.51 -7.27 -8.99
CA THR A 435 12.04 -8.65 -9.08
C THR A 435 10.57 -8.76 -8.70
N MET A 436 9.93 -9.91 -8.94
CA MET A 436 8.64 -10.21 -8.31
C MET A 436 8.81 -10.26 -6.79
N LEU A 437 7.76 -9.90 -6.06
CA LEU A 437 7.72 -9.94 -4.60
C LEU A 437 6.85 -11.11 -4.15
N GLY A 438 7.35 -11.95 -3.27
CA GLY A 438 6.61 -13.04 -2.62
C GLY A 438 5.74 -12.55 -1.45
N GLY A 439 4.98 -11.49 -1.72
CA GLY A 439 4.23 -10.68 -0.76
C GLY A 439 4.97 -9.39 -0.40
N GLY A 440 4.22 -8.36 -0.08
CA GLY A 440 4.76 -7.07 0.36
C GLY A 440 3.99 -6.53 1.55
N PHE A 441 2.69 -6.39 1.39
CA PHE A 441 1.73 -5.92 2.42
C PHE A 441 2.08 -4.57 3.05
N GLY A 442 2.99 -3.81 2.41
CA GLY A 442 3.54 -2.56 2.94
C GLY A 442 4.99 -2.66 3.40
N ARG A 443 5.48 -3.85 3.83
CA ARG A 443 6.85 -4.04 4.33
C ARG A 443 7.92 -3.56 3.36
N ARG A 444 7.70 -3.79 2.08
CA ARG A 444 8.67 -3.48 1.03
C ARG A 444 8.56 -2.05 0.47
N LEU A 445 7.76 -1.18 1.13
CA LEU A 445 7.83 0.28 0.96
C LEU A 445 9.08 0.84 1.63
N ASP A 446 9.47 0.30 2.79
CA ASP A 446 10.73 0.62 3.45
C ASP A 446 11.90 0.01 2.66
N VAL A 447 12.99 0.77 2.56
CA VAL A 447 14.19 0.39 1.81
C VAL A 447 15.40 0.11 2.72
N ASP A 448 15.13 -0.19 3.98
CA ASP A 448 16.10 -0.55 5.00
C ASP A 448 16.96 -1.75 4.59
N MET A 449 16.34 -2.78 3.98
CA MET A 449 17.04 -3.96 3.45
C MET A 449 18.00 -3.61 2.31
N VAL A 450 17.65 -2.61 1.48
CA VAL A 450 18.53 -2.13 0.41
C VAL A 450 19.75 -1.43 1.01
N ALA A 451 19.53 -0.55 1.99
CA ALA A 451 20.62 0.09 2.70
C ALA A 451 21.57 -0.95 3.32
N GLN A 452 21.01 -1.97 3.96
CA GLN A 452 21.76 -3.02 4.65
C GLN A 452 22.60 -3.87 3.67
N VAL A 453 21.98 -4.36 2.57
CA VAL A 453 22.72 -5.19 1.61
C VAL A 453 23.77 -4.40 0.86
N VAL A 454 23.53 -3.13 0.50
CA VAL A 454 24.53 -2.29 -0.18
C VAL A 454 25.70 -1.98 0.75
N ALA A 455 25.47 -1.75 2.05
CA ALA A 455 26.52 -1.59 3.03
C ALA A 455 27.39 -2.86 3.15
N ILE A 456 26.77 -4.04 3.18
CA ILE A 456 27.47 -5.33 3.19
C ILE A 456 28.25 -5.55 1.88
N ALA A 457 27.63 -5.30 0.72
CA ALA A 457 28.25 -5.48 -0.58
C ALA A 457 29.45 -4.53 -0.82
N LYS A 458 29.41 -3.33 -0.24
CA LYS A 458 30.53 -2.38 -0.25
C LYS A 458 31.77 -2.95 0.44
N LEU A 459 31.57 -3.84 1.40
CA LEU A 459 32.63 -4.52 2.17
C LEU A 459 32.98 -5.92 1.61
N ALA A 460 32.39 -6.32 0.49
CA ALA A 460 32.49 -7.65 -0.10
C ALA A 460 33.45 -7.73 -1.31
N ASP A 461 34.42 -6.81 -1.43
CA ASP A 461 35.50 -6.82 -2.41
C ASP A 461 35.02 -6.97 -3.87
N GLY A 462 33.86 -6.35 -4.21
CA GLY A 462 33.27 -6.35 -5.57
C GLY A 462 32.44 -7.60 -5.91
N TYR A 463 32.29 -8.57 -5.02
CA TYR A 463 31.38 -9.70 -5.22
C TYR A 463 29.91 -9.26 -5.09
N PRO A 464 29.01 -9.84 -5.90
CA PRO A 464 27.57 -9.74 -5.62
C PRO A 464 27.25 -10.46 -4.30
N VAL A 465 26.43 -9.87 -3.46
CA VAL A 465 26.00 -10.46 -2.19
C VAL A 465 24.50 -10.47 -2.10
N GLN A 466 23.91 -11.63 -1.83
CA GLN A 466 22.51 -11.77 -1.47
C GLN A 466 22.38 -11.82 0.05
N LEU A 467 21.70 -10.81 0.60
CA LEU A 467 21.26 -10.83 1.99
C LEU A 467 19.89 -11.47 2.08
N ILE A 468 19.74 -12.44 2.98
CA ILE A 468 18.45 -13.07 3.30
C ILE A 468 18.27 -12.98 4.82
N TRP A 469 17.14 -12.40 5.26
CA TRP A 469 16.70 -12.52 6.64
C TRP A 469 16.04 -13.88 6.84
N THR A 470 16.25 -14.49 7.99
CA THR A 470 15.44 -15.64 8.39
C THR A 470 14.02 -15.15 8.76
N ARG A 471 13.08 -16.07 8.93
CA ARG A 471 11.75 -15.67 9.42
C ARG A 471 11.83 -15.03 10.81
N GLU A 472 12.74 -15.51 11.63
CA GLU A 472 12.99 -14.95 12.96
C GLU A 472 13.51 -13.50 12.86
N ASP A 473 14.45 -13.22 11.95
CA ASP A 473 14.92 -11.85 11.70
C ASP A 473 13.80 -10.96 11.19
N ASP A 474 13.00 -11.45 10.23
CA ASP A 474 11.90 -10.74 9.60
C ASP A 474 10.78 -10.38 10.60
N THR A 475 10.45 -11.31 11.51
CA THR A 475 9.40 -11.09 12.51
C THR A 475 9.87 -10.16 13.64
N THR A 476 11.13 -10.30 14.09
CA THR A 476 11.63 -9.55 15.24
C THR A 476 12.18 -8.15 14.91
N HIS A 477 12.42 -7.87 13.62
CA HIS A 477 12.98 -6.58 13.16
C HIS A 477 12.10 -5.91 12.08
N ASP A 478 10.81 -6.20 12.09
CA ASP A 478 9.86 -5.58 11.15
C ASP A 478 9.63 -4.08 11.48
N VAL A 479 9.00 -3.38 10.56
CA VAL A 479 8.33 -2.10 10.79
C VAL A 479 6.85 -2.39 10.98
N TYR A 480 6.39 -2.39 12.21
CA TYR A 480 5.09 -2.96 12.58
C TYR A 480 3.92 -2.04 12.26
N ARG A 481 2.72 -2.64 12.01
CA ARG A 481 1.48 -1.87 12.16
C ARG A 481 1.39 -1.36 13.59
N PRO A 482 1.07 -0.08 13.83
CA PRO A 482 0.96 0.47 15.18
C PRO A 482 -0.02 -0.30 16.07
N ALA A 483 0.33 -0.44 17.34
CA ALA A 483 -0.65 -0.69 18.38
C ALA A 483 -1.51 0.57 18.55
N SER A 484 -2.78 0.39 18.90
CA SER A 484 -3.75 1.50 19.06
C SER A 484 -4.70 1.26 20.21
N LEU A 485 -5.10 2.33 20.87
CA LEU A 485 -6.14 2.39 21.90
C LEU A 485 -7.16 3.43 21.48
N ALA A 486 -8.46 3.07 21.47
CA ALA A 486 -9.52 3.98 21.10
C ALA A 486 -10.64 3.97 22.15
N ARG A 487 -11.12 5.14 22.52
CA ARG A 487 -12.27 5.33 23.40
C ARG A 487 -13.42 5.94 22.64
N PHE A 488 -14.57 5.34 22.81
CA PHE A 488 -15.82 5.79 22.22
C PHE A 488 -16.78 6.21 23.29
N SER A 489 -17.56 7.25 23.02
CA SER A 489 -18.76 7.58 23.78
C SER A 489 -19.87 8.01 22.84
N ALA A 490 -21.09 7.63 23.19
CA ALA A 490 -22.28 8.07 22.47
C ALA A 490 -23.47 8.22 23.42
N THR A 491 -24.38 9.11 23.05
CA THR A 491 -25.63 9.34 23.76
C THR A 491 -26.83 9.11 22.84
N LEU A 492 -27.85 8.46 23.35
CA LEU A 492 -29.09 8.16 22.63
C LEU A 492 -30.29 8.78 23.31
N ASP A 493 -31.27 9.18 22.52
CA ASP A 493 -32.61 9.58 23.03
C ASP A 493 -33.49 8.35 23.38
N ALA A 494 -34.69 8.59 23.87
CA ALA A 494 -35.63 7.53 24.22
C ALA A 494 -36.15 6.72 23.02
N LYS A 495 -35.97 7.22 21.79
CA LYS A 495 -36.32 6.54 20.55
C LYS A 495 -35.13 5.75 19.94
N GLY A 496 -33.95 5.80 20.58
CA GLY A 496 -32.74 5.17 20.10
C GLY A 496 -32.02 5.94 19.00
N ASN A 497 -32.30 7.23 18.81
CA ASN A 497 -31.54 8.08 17.91
C ASN A 497 -30.25 8.53 18.58
N VAL A 498 -29.16 8.55 17.86
CA VAL A 498 -27.85 9.00 18.37
C VAL A 498 -27.83 10.54 18.39
N LEU A 499 -27.72 11.10 19.58
CA LEU A 499 -27.63 12.55 19.80
C LEU A 499 -26.19 13.05 19.66
N GLY A 500 -25.21 12.24 20.04
CA GLY A 500 -23.82 12.56 19.93
C GLY A 500 -22.94 11.31 19.81
N TYR A 501 -21.89 11.41 19.03
CA TYR A 501 -20.89 10.36 18.80
C TYR A 501 -19.50 10.96 18.93
N ASP A 502 -18.69 10.43 19.84
CA ASP A 502 -17.33 10.86 20.11
C ASP A 502 -16.36 9.68 20.05
N ASN A 503 -15.27 9.85 19.30
CA ASN A 503 -14.15 8.94 19.27
C ASN A 503 -12.86 9.69 19.56
N LYS A 504 -12.06 9.14 20.47
CA LYS A 504 -10.72 9.62 20.79
C LYS A 504 -9.77 8.45 20.85
N SER A 505 -8.73 8.45 19.98
CA SER A 505 -7.77 7.35 19.87
C SER A 505 -6.34 7.81 20.10
N ALA A 506 -5.45 6.86 20.37
CA ALA A 506 -4.02 7.09 20.55
C ALA A 506 -3.20 5.98 19.88
N SER A 507 -2.19 6.37 19.12
CA SER A 507 -1.19 5.47 18.51
C SER A 507 0.04 6.24 18.05
N GLY A 508 1.08 5.52 17.62
CA GLY A 508 2.21 6.12 16.92
C GLY A 508 1.87 6.48 15.47
N ALA A 509 2.52 7.51 14.94
CA ALA A 509 2.35 8.00 13.58
C ALA A 509 3.27 7.28 12.58
N ILE A 510 2.68 6.57 11.61
CA ILE A 510 3.42 5.81 10.59
C ILE A 510 4.17 6.76 9.65
N SER A 511 3.47 7.77 9.12
CA SER A 511 4.06 8.66 8.13
C SER A 511 5.22 9.47 8.70
N HIS A 512 5.19 9.84 9.97
CA HIS A 512 6.30 10.52 10.64
C HIS A 512 7.57 9.69 10.62
N GLN A 513 7.48 8.41 11.01
CA GLN A 513 8.64 7.51 11.02
C GLN A 513 9.08 7.15 9.60
N PHE A 514 8.14 6.88 8.68
CA PHE A 514 8.45 6.56 7.30
C PHE A 514 9.19 7.71 6.59
N MET A 515 8.68 8.94 6.70
CA MET A 515 9.30 10.13 6.11
C MET A 515 10.70 10.39 6.68
N GLN A 516 10.87 10.19 7.99
CA GLN A 516 12.17 10.33 8.62
C GLN A 516 13.18 9.28 8.11
N ARG A 517 12.79 8.00 8.05
CA ARG A 517 13.67 6.91 7.61
C ARG A 517 14.04 7.00 6.13
N ASN A 518 13.05 7.26 5.27
CA ASN A 518 13.23 7.16 3.83
C ASN A 518 13.59 8.49 3.15
N LEU A 519 13.19 9.63 3.73
CA LEU A 519 13.40 10.96 3.15
C LEU A 519 14.22 11.91 4.05
N GLY A 520 14.51 11.51 5.30
CA GLY A 520 15.23 12.37 6.27
C GLY A 520 14.41 13.59 6.71
N LEU A 521 13.11 13.61 6.48
CA LEU A 521 12.24 14.72 6.86
C LEU A 521 11.88 14.63 8.35
N PRO A 522 11.79 15.77 9.06
CA PRO A 522 11.40 15.76 10.48
C PRO A 522 9.92 15.37 10.61
N PRO A 523 9.55 14.70 11.73
CA PRO A 523 8.14 14.45 12.03
C PRO A 523 7.41 15.76 12.30
N GLY A 524 6.13 15.83 11.98
CA GLY A 524 5.31 17.00 12.30
C GLY A 524 3.93 17.00 11.66
N GLY A 525 3.00 17.69 12.31
CA GLY A 525 1.61 17.81 11.88
C GLY A 525 0.76 16.55 12.12
N PRO A 526 -0.54 16.62 11.77
CA PRO A 526 -1.42 15.47 11.88
C PRO A 526 -1.04 14.39 10.85
N ASP A 527 -1.08 13.14 11.25
CA ASP A 527 -0.91 11.99 10.39
C ASP A 527 -2.28 11.35 10.08
N LYS A 528 -2.76 11.50 8.85
CA LYS A 528 -4.03 10.93 8.41
C LYS A 528 -4.15 9.44 8.73
N THR A 529 -3.05 8.69 8.59
CA THR A 529 -3.03 7.23 8.76
C THR A 529 -3.41 6.76 10.16
N THR A 530 -3.39 7.65 11.16
CA THR A 530 -3.78 7.33 12.53
C THR A 530 -5.31 7.33 12.73
N ALA A 531 -6.05 8.13 11.96
CA ALA A 531 -7.48 8.36 12.15
C ALA A 531 -8.34 7.92 10.93
N GLU A 532 -7.71 7.52 9.81
CA GLU A 532 -8.46 7.02 8.64
C GLU A 532 -9.28 5.78 9.00
N GLY A 533 -10.48 5.69 8.42
CA GLY A 533 -11.46 4.68 8.76
C GLY A 533 -12.45 5.13 9.85
N GLU A 534 -12.11 6.18 10.60
CA GLU A 534 -12.98 6.81 11.58
C GLU A 534 -13.46 8.18 11.06
N PHE A 535 -12.53 9.12 10.83
CA PHE A 535 -12.91 10.50 10.49
C PHE A 535 -13.55 10.60 9.10
N ASP A 536 -13.28 9.69 8.21
CA ASP A 536 -13.71 9.63 6.82
C ASP A 536 -14.86 8.64 6.57
N MET A 537 -15.58 8.22 7.65
CA MET A 537 -16.74 7.35 7.56
C MET A 537 -17.98 8.07 7.02
N GLN A 538 -18.87 7.33 6.37
CA GLN A 538 -20.12 7.84 5.80
C GLN A 538 -21.34 7.68 6.71
N TYR A 539 -21.17 7.18 7.92
CA TYR A 539 -22.25 7.21 8.93
C TYR A 539 -22.48 8.65 9.39
N HIS A 540 -23.69 9.12 9.24
CA HIS A 540 -24.04 10.50 9.58
C HIS A 540 -24.58 10.61 10.99
N PHE A 541 -23.93 11.46 11.80
CA PHE A 541 -24.39 11.85 13.15
C PHE A 541 -24.50 13.38 13.21
N ALA A 542 -25.61 13.84 13.83
CA ALA A 542 -25.87 15.28 13.96
C ALA A 542 -24.77 16.01 14.77
N ASN A 543 -24.26 15.36 15.82
CA ASN A 543 -23.14 15.84 16.60
C ASN A 543 -22.08 14.75 16.67
N GLN A 544 -20.87 15.08 16.18
CA GLN A 544 -19.79 14.12 16.04
C GLN A 544 -18.44 14.78 16.28
N ARG A 545 -17.55 14.07 16.99
CA ARG A 545 -16.14 14.48 17.15
C ARG A 545 -15.25 13.26 16.99
N ILE A 546 -14.26 13.36 16.11
CA ILE A 546 -13.22 12.35 15.91
C ILE A 546 -11.86 13.00 16.13
N SER A 547 -11.12 12.51 17.11
CA SER A 547 -9.82 13.05 17.50
C SER A 547 -8.78 11.95 17.71
N HIS A 548 -7.51 12.33 17.55
CA HIS A 548 -6.40 11.40 17.74
C HIS A 548 -5.23 12.08 18.45
N VAL A 549 -4.64 11.36 19.39
CA VAL A 549 -3.40 11.73 20.10
C VAL A 549 -2.24 10.95 19.50
N ILE A 550 -1.31 11.65 18.84
CA ILE A 550 -0.08 11.02 18.34
C ILE A 550 0.86 10.78 19.50
N VAL A 551 1.30 9.56 19.66
CA VAL A 551 2.26 9.15 20.68
C VAL A 551 3.59 8.78 20.02
N ASP A 552 4.69 9.36 20.50
CA ASP A 552 6.01 8.99 20.00
C ASP A 552 6.28 7.52 20.31
N SER A 553 6.60 6.75 19.27
CA SER A 553 6.85 5.33 19.38
C SER A 553 8.33 5.03 19.18
N ALA A 554 8.92 4.35 20.15
CA ALA A 554 10.26 3.78 20.03
C ALA A 554 10.26 2.51 19.15
N VAL A 555 9.10 1.85 19.00
CA VAL A 555 8.91 0.69 18.13
C VAL A 555 8.88 1.16 16.69
N PRO A 556 9.63 0.55 15.76
CA PRO A 556 9.57 0.87 14.35
C PRO A 556 8.16 0.63 13.77
N LEU A 557 7.59 1.66 13.13
CA LEU A 557 6.24 1.61 12.56
C LEU A 557 6.28 1.67 11.04
N GLY A 558 5.41 0.91 10.38
CA GLY A 558 5.29 0.86 8.93
C GLY A 558 3.86 0.68 8.43
N TYR A 559 3.71 0.83 7.11
CA TYR A 559 2.45 0.64 6.43
C TYR A 559 2.13 -0.86 6.32
N TRP A 560 1.17 -1.31 7.10
CA TRP A 560 0.63 -2.67 6.99
C TRP A 560 -0.67 -2.64 6.15
N ARG A 561 -0.96 -3.65 5.36
CA ARG A 561 -2.10 -3.73 4.42
C ARG A 561 -3.38 -3.15 5.04
N SER A 562 -3.93 -2.10 4.45
CA SER A 562 -5.04 -1.25 4.89
C SER A 562 -4.73 -0.23 5.98
N VAL A 563 -3.47 -0.10 6.41
CA VAL A 563 -2.98 0.98 7.27
C VAL A 563 -3.86 1.21 8.50
N GLY A 564 -4.29 2.45 8.78
CA GLY A 564 -5.19 2.80 9.88
C GLY A 564 -6.59 2.19 9.74
N HIS A 565 -7.09 2.06 8.51
CA HIS A 565 -8.37 1.39 8.26
C HIS A 565 -8.44 -0.02 8.88
N SER A 566 -7.31 -0.74 8.96
CA SER A 566 -7.27 -2.14 9.44
C SER A 566 -7.81 -2.33 10.85
N HIS A 567 -7.49 -1.41 11.77
CA HIS A 567 -7.94 -1.48 13.17
C HIS A 567 -9.07 -0.52 13.48
N ASN A 568 -9.09 0.66 12.84
CA ASN A 568 -10.17 1.63 13.06
C ASN A 568 -11.52 1.09 12.56
N ALA A 569 -11.54 0.30 11.47
CA ALA A 569 -12.77 -0.38 11.05
C ALA A 569 -13.31 -1.35 12.12
N PHE A 570 -12.41 -2.09 12.79
CA PHE A 570 -12.81 -2.96 13.90
C PHE A 570 -13.43 -2.16 15.03
N PHE A 571 -12.81 -1.07 15.42
CA PHE A 571 -13.31 -0.21 16.49
C PHE A 571 -14.68 0.38 16.15
N LYS A 572 -14.76 1.05 14.99
CA LYS A 572 -15.97 1.72 14.52
C LYS A 572 -17.13 0.76 14.32
N GLU A 573 -16.96 -0.28 13.52
CA GLU A 573 -18.04 -1.17 13.13
C GLU A 573 -18.55 -2.03 14.29
N SER A 574 -17.67 -2.36 15.24
CA SER A 574 -18.08 -3.01 16.49
C SER A 574 -18.88 -2.04 17.38
N PHE A 575 -18.46 -0.76 17.49
CA PHE A 575 -19.18 0.21 18.28
C PHE A 575 -20.53 0.61 17.65
N ILE A 576 -20.63 0.69 16.31
CA ILE A 576 -21.91 0.90 15.58
C ILE A 576 -22.88 -0.25 15.88
N ASP A 577 -22.41 -1.48 15.96
CA ASP A 577 -23.25 -2.63 16.34
C ASP A 577 -23.66 -2.58 17.81
N GLU A 578 -22.80 -2.09 18.71
CA GLU A 578 -23.16 -1.84 20.11
C GLU A 578 -24.24 -0.75 20.22
N LEU A 579 -24.13 0.31 19.40
CA LEU A 579 -25.16 1.37 19.35
C LEU A 579 -26.52 0.84 18.87
N ALA A 580 -26.52 0.02 17.78
CA ALA A 580 -27.73 -0.61 17.27
C ALA A 580 -28.44 -1.43 18.37
N HIS A 581 -27.64 -2.28 19.07
CA HIS A 581 -28.16 -3.07 20.19
C HIS A 581 -28.70 -2.19 21.34
N ALA A 582 -27.96 -1.14 21.70
CA ALA A 582 -28.37 -0.19 22.73
C ALA A 582 -29.65 0.56 22.37
N ALA A 583 -29.83 0.86 21.07
CA ALA A 583 -31.04 1.47 20.52
C ALA A 583 -32.23 0.49 20.40
N GLY A 584 -32.01 -0.82 20.63
CA GLY A 584 -33.03 -1.85 20.43
C GLY A 584 -33.37 -2.08 18.95
N LYS A 585 -32.45 -1.75 18.05
CA LYS A 585 -32.65 -1.85 16.59
C LYS A 585 -31.85 -3.01 16.01
N ASP A 586 -32.33 -3.56 14.90
CA ASP A 586 -31.57 -4.49 14.09
C ASP A 586 -30.27 -3.82 13.53
N SER A 587 -29.18 -4.53 13.55
CA SER A 587 -27.86 -4.01 13.19
C SER A 587 -27.78 -3.51 11.74
N VAL A 588 -28.48 -4.18 10.80
CA VAL A 588 -28.54 -3.79 9.40
C VAL A 588 -29.46 -2.60 9.20
N ALA A 589 -30.65 -2.63 9.83
CA ALA A 589 -31.60 -1.53 9.77
C ALA A 589 -30.99 -0.23 10.32
N PHE A 590 -30.26 -0.31 11.44
CA PHE A 590 -29.58 0.84 12.04
C PHE A 590 -28.51 1.44 11.09
N ARG A 591 -27.71 0.59 10.41
CA ARG A 591 -26.74 1.05 9.41
C ARG A 591 -27.43 1.71 8.21
N ARG A 592 -28.56 1.16 7.74
CA ARG A 592 -29.35 1.77 6.66
C ARG A 592 -29.84 3.17 7.02
N GLU A 593 -30.29 3.38 8.25
CA GLU A 593 -30.70 4.71 8.72
C GLU A 593 -29.55 5.70 8.67
N LEU A 594 -28.36 5.32 9.17
CA LEU A 594 -27.17 6.16 9.18
C LEU A 594 -26.60 6.45 7.77
N LEU A 595 -26.89 5.59 6.80
CA LEU A 595 -26.41 5.68 5.41
C LEU A 595 -27.45 6.23 4.44
N ALA A 596 -28.56 6.77 4.92
CA ALA A 596 -29.71 7.19 4.07
C ALA A 596 -29.32 8.13 2.91
N GLN A 597 -28.23 8.90 3.07
CA GLN A 597 -27.72 9.83 2.06
C GLN A 597 -26.63 9.22 1.16
N HIS A 598 -26.25 7.95 1.36
CA HIS A 598 -25.15 7.27 0.67
C HIS A 598 -25.62 6.04 -0.11
N PRO A 599 -26.30 6.22 -1.27
CA PRO A 599 -26.95 5.11 -2.00
C PRO A 599 -25.97 4.03 -2.46
N ARG A 600 -24.71 4.36 -2.77
CA ARG A 600 -23.70 3.35 -3.12
C ARG A 600 -23.35 2.43 -1.94
N HIS A 601 -23.23 3.00 -0.74
CA HIS A 601 -22.96 2.23 0.48
C HIS A 601 -24.15 1.35 0.84
N LEU A 602 -25.38 1.86 0.72
CA LEU A 602 -26.61 1.08 0.89
C LEU A 602 -26.68 -0.10 -0.07
N ALA A 603 -26.39 0.12 -1.36
CA ALA A 603 -26.41 -0.94 -2.36
C ALA A 603 -25.41 -2.06 -2.05
N VAL A 604 -24.19 -1.71 -1.59
CA VAL A 604 -23.16 -2.69 -1.20
C VAL A 604 -23.57 -3.46 0.06
N LEU A 605 -24.10 -2.79 1.07
CA LEU A 605 -24.62 -3.42 2.30
C LEU A 605 -25.76 -4.39 1.97
N ASP A 606 -26.73 -3.94 1.19
CA ASP A 606 -27.92 -4.72 0.84
C ASP A 606 -27.56 -5.95 -0.01
N ALA A 607 -26.63 -5.81 -0.95
CA ALA A 607 -26.15 -6.93 -1.75
C ALA A 607 -25.48 -8.02 -0.90
N ALA A 608 -24.64 -7.62 0.07
CA ALA A 608 -23.99 -8.55 0.98
C ALA A 608 -25.01 -9.29 1.86
N VAL A 609 -25.95 -8.56 2.46
CA VAL A 609 -26.99 -9.12 3.35
C VAL A 609 -27.95 -10.04 2.58
N ALA A 610 -28.42 -9.62 1.41
CA ALA A 610 -29.32 -10.43 0.57
C ALA A 610 -28.67 -11.75 0.15
N LYS A 611 -27.40 -11.73 -0.23
CA LYS A 611 -26.65 -12.92 -0.64
C LYS A 611 -26.34 -13.86 0.53
N ALA A 612 -26.10 -13.31 1.72
CA ALA A 612 -25.85 -14.11 2.91
C ALA A 612 -27.05 -14.94 3.31
N GLY A 613 -28.27 -14.39 3.18
CA GLY A 613 -29.51 -15.06 3.55
C GLY A 613 -29.65 -15.25 5.06
N ALA A 614 -30.28 -16.34 5.50
CA ALA A 614 -30.42 -16.72 6.91
C ALA A 614 -29.20 -17.53 7.36
N ALA A 615 -28.77 -17.32 8.60
CA ALA A 615 -27.72 -18.13 9.19
C ALA A 615 -28.23 -19.56 9.48
N PRO A 616 -27.43 -20.61 9.21
CA PRO A 616 -27.75 -21.98 9.63
C PRO A 616 -27.84 -22.11 11.16
N ASP A 617 -28.51 -23.16 11.63
CA ASP A 617 -28.63 -23.47 13.05
C ASP A 617 -27.22 -23.59 13.70
N GLY A 618 -27.09 -23.01 14.89
CA GLY A 618 -25.81 -22.98 15.62
C GLY A 618 -24.79 -21.97 15.10
N ARG A 619 -25.11 -21.20 14.07
CA ARG A 619 -24.28 -20.13 13.52
C ARG A 619 -24.96 -18.77 13.60
N ALA A 620 -24.18 -17.71 13.49
CA ALA A 620 -24.72 -16.35 13.40
C ALA A 620 -24.00 -15.57 12.30
N HIS A 621 -24.72 -14.60 11.72
CA HIS A 621 -24.17 -13.63 10.80
C HIS A 621 -23.81 -12.34 11.54
N GLY A 622 -22.57 -11.88 11.39
CA GLY A 622 -22.15 -10.54 11.74
C GLY A 622 -21.89 -9.72 10.50
N VAL A 623 -22.22 -8.44 10.54
CA VAL A 623 -22.17 -7.52 9.40
C VAL A 623 -21.20 -6.39 9.70
N ALA A 624 -20.41 -5.99 8.70
CA ALA A 624 -19.62 -4.77 8.73
C ALA A 624 -19.55 -4.13 7.35
N LEU A 625 -19.48 -2.80 7.31
CA LEU A 625 -19.33 -1.99 6.11
C LEU A 625 -18.17 -1.03 6.28
N HIS A 626 -17.29 -0.95 5.30
CA HIS A 626 -16.17 -0.02 5.36
C HIS A 626 -15.79 0.50 3.98
N GLN A 627 -15.49 1.79 3.89
CA GLN A 627 -14.87 2.38 2.71
C GLN A 627 -13.40 2.64 3.01
N SER A 628 -12.51 2.22 2.12
CA SER A 628 -11.09 2.56 2.15
C SER A 628 -10.53 2.71 0.75
N PHE A 629 -9.63 3.68 0.56
CA PHE A 629 -8.98 3.96 -0.73
C PHE A 629 -9.97 4.16 -1.91
N GLY A 630 -11.18 4.67 -1.60
CA GLY A 630 -12.25 4.91 -2.56
C GLY A 630 -13.20 3.73 -2.78
N THR A 631 -12.79 2.50 -2.45
CA THR A 631 -13.61 1.28 -2.60
C THR A 631 -14.48 1.02 -1.38
N ILE A 632 -15.74 0.69 -1.61
CA ILE A 632 -16.73 0.34 -0.58
C ILE A 632 -16.84 -1.17 -0.48
N VAL A 633 -16.74 -1.73 0.72
CA VAL A 633 -16.84 -3.17 0.97
C VAL A 633 -17.77 -3.45 2.14
N ALA A 634 -18.76 -4.31 1.93
CA ALA A 634 -19.56 -4.90 3.01
C ALA A 634 -19.25 -6.39 3.12
N GLN A 635 -19.10 -6.87 4.35
CA GLN A 635 -18.91 -8.29 4.61
C GLN A 635 -19.94 -8.80 5.60
N VAL A 636 -20.47 -9.99 5.30
CA VAL A 636 -21.29 -10.78 6.20
C VAL A 636 -20.51 -12.05 6.52
N ALA A 637 -20.06 -12.18 7.78
CA ALA A 637 -19.33 -13.35 8.26
C ALA A 637 -20.28 -14.32 8.94
N GLU A 638 -20.28 -15.58 8.50
CA GLU A 638 -20.99 -16.71 9.12
C GLU A 638 -20.06 -17.41 10.10
N VAL A 639 -20.40 -17.38 11.39
CA VAL A 639 -19.53 -17.79 12.48
C VAL A 639 -20.24 -18.78 13.40
N SER A 640 -19.49 -19.77 13.92
CA SER A 640 -19.86 -20.58 15.09
C SER A 640 -18.83 -20.40 16.21
N VAL A 641 -19.25 -20.77 17.43
CA VAL A 641 -18.39 -20.76 18.63
C VAL A 641 -18.50 -22.13 19.29
N GLU A 642 -17.35 -22.80 19.45
CA GLU A 642 -17.24 -24.09 20.16
C GLU A 642 -16.26 -23.94 21.32
N GLY A 643 -16.78 -23.88 22.54
CA GLY A 643 -15.95 -23.52 23.71
C GLY A 643 -15.41 -22.10 23.60
N THR A 644 -14.10 -21.97 23.42
CA THR A 644 -13.43 -20.68 23.19
C THR A 644 -12.98 -20.49 21.73
N GLU A 645 -13.20 -21.48 20.87
CA GLU A 645 -12.81 -21.44 19.47
C GLU A 645 -13.85 -20.69 18.63
N ILE A 646 -13.40 -19.68 17.92
CA ILE A 646 -14.17 -18.91 16.93
C ILE A 646 -13.89 -19.49 15.56
N ARG A 647 -14.91 -20.02 14.89
CA ARG A 647 -14.80 -20.57 13.53
C ARG A 647 -15.61 -19.76 12.55
N VAL A 648 -14.94 -19.26 11.51
CA VAL A 648 -15.56 -18.58 10.39
C VAL A 648 -15.74 -19.59 9.25
N HIS A 649 -16.98 -19.79 8.81
CA HIS A 649 -17.32 -20.79 7.80
C HIS A 649 -17.41 -20.19 6.40
N ARG A 650 -18.04 -19.03 6.30
CA ARG A 650 -18.34 -18.36 5.04
C ARG A 650 -18.28 -16.85 5.23
N VAL A 651 -17.81 -16.14 4.20
CA VAL A 651 -17.85 -14.68 4.16
C VAL A 651 -18.42 -14.23 2.82
N VAL A 652 -19.54 -13.54 2.84
CA VAL A 652 -20.04 -12.83 1.67
C VAL A 652 -19.41 -11.44 1.63
N CYS A 653 -18.72 -11.11 0.54
CA CYS A 653 -17.99 -9.88 0.34
C CYS A 653 -18.55 -9.12 -0.87
N ALA A 654 -19.36 -8.10 -0.62
CA ALA A 654 -19.89 -7.22 -1.68
C ALA A 654 -19.01 -5.97 -1.82
N ILE A 655 -18.78 -5.54 -3.07
CA ILE A 655 -17.77 -4.55 -3.43
C ILE A 655 -18.31 -3.57 -4.46
N ASP A 656 -18.09 -2.26 -4.23
CA ASP A 656 -18.15 -1.23 -5.26
C ASP A 656 -16.77 -0.53 -5.34
N CYS A 657 -16.00 -0.89 -6.35
CA CYS A 657 -14.68 -0.31 -6.64
C CYS A 657 -14.70 0.63 -7.87
N GLY A 658 -15.86 1.20 -8.18
CA GLY A 658 -16.04 1.88 -9.46
C GLY A 658 -16.03 0.87 -10.61
N LEU A 659 -15.59 1.30 -11.79
CA LEU A 659 -15.49 0.42 -12.96
C LEU A 659 -14.46 -0.69 -12.71
N ALA A 660 -14.93 -1.93 -12.74
CA ALA A 660 -14.08 -3.10 -12.52
C ALA A 660 -13.20 -3.37 -13.75
N VAL A 661 -11.89 -3.21 -13.66
CA VAL A 661 -10.98 -3.47 -14.80
C VAL A 661 -10.86 -4.97 -15.07
N ASN A 662 -10.52 -5.77 -14.05
CA ASN A 662 -10.48 -7.23 -14.16
C ASN A 662 -11.22 -7.88 -12.99
N PRO A 663 -12.47 -8.29 -13.17
CA PRO A 663 -13.28 -8.92 -12.12
C PRO A 663 -12.62 -10.13 -11.47
N ASN A 664 -11.86 -10.93 -12.22
CA ASN A 664 -11.15 -12.09 -11.68
C ASN A 664 -10.08 -11.70 -10.65
N THR A 665 -9.26 -10.69 -10.93
CA THR A 665 -8.25 -10.23 -9.95
C THR A 665 -8.88 -9.52 -8.75
N ILE A 666 -10.02 -8.84 -8.94
CA ILE A 666 -10.78 -8.23 -7.84
C ILE A 666 -11.27 -9.31 -6.88
N ALA A 667 -11.86 -10.40 -7.37
CA ALA A 667 -12.32 -11.51 -6.55
C ALA A 667 -11.16 -12.16 -5.77
N GLN A 668 -10.02 -12.40 -6.43
CA GLN A 668 -8.82 -12.94 -5.76
C GLN A 668 -8.30 -12.00 -4.65
N GLN A 669 -8.38 -10.68 -4.84
CA GLN A 669 -7.99 -9.73 -3.81
C GLN A 669 -9.00 -9.65 -2.65
N ALA A 670 -10.28 -9.88 -2.92
CA ALA A 670 -11.30 -10.02 -1.89
C ALA A 670 -11.03 -11.25 -1.00
N GLU A 671 -10.84 -12.42 -1.59
CA GLU A 671 -10.48 -13.66 -0.88
C GLU A 671 -9.21 -13.48 -0.04
N SER A 672 -8.15 -12.96 -0.67
CA SER A 672 -6.88 -12.68 0.02
C SER A 672 -7.04 -11.66 1.15
N GLY A 673 -7.86 -10.62 0.95
CA GLY A 673 -8.13 -9.59 1.96
C GLY A 673 -8.83 -10.17 3.19
N VAL A 674 -9.85 -10.99 2.97
CA VAL A 674 -10.60 -11.68 4.04
C VAL A 674 -9.66 -12.60 4.83
N VAL A 675 -8.90 -13.49 4.17
CA VAL A 675 -8.01 -14.44 4.86
C VAL A 675 -6.88 -13.73 5.60
N PHE A 676 -6.30 -12.69 5.01
CA PHE A 676 -5.24 -11.90 5.65
C PHE A 676 -5.76 -11.13 6.86
N GLY A 677 -6.91 -10.47 6.73
CA GLY A 677 -7.57 -9.77 7.83
C GLY A 677 -8.03 -10.70 8.94
N LEU A 678 -8.52 -11.89 8.58
CA LEU A 678 -8.94 -12.92 9.54
C LEU A 678 -7.74 -13.47 10.33
N SER A 679 -6.57 -13.64 9.71
CA SER A 679 -5.33 -13.99 10.40
C SER A 679 -4.99 -12.98 11.49
N ALA A 680 -5.09 -11.69 11.16
CA ALA A 680 -4.87 -10.62 12.12
C ALA A 680 -5.95 -10.58 13.21
N ALA A 681 -7.22 -10.83 12.84
CA ALA A 681 -8.36 -10.80 13.77
C ALA A 681 -8.33 -11.92 14.80
N LEU A 682 -7.91 -13.12 14.42
CA LEU A 682 -7.95 -14.29 15.30
C LEU A 682 -6.64 -14.57 16.03
N PHE A 683 -5.49 -14.22 15.42
CA PHE A 683 -4.18 -14.68 15.89
C PHE A 683 -3.11 -13.59 16.00
N GLY A 684 -3.20 -12.54 15.15
CA GLY A 684 -2.12 -11.60 14.97
C GLY A 684 -1.88 -10.73 16.20
N ALA A 685 -0.73 -10.88 16.85
CA ALA A 685 -0.25 -9.97 17.88
C ALA A 685 1.28 -10.03 17.96
N VAL A 686 1.91 -8.88 17.95
CA VAL A 686 3.31 -8.72 18.31
C VAL A 686 3.35 -8.04 19.67
N THR A 687 4.00 -8.69 20.64
CA THR A 687 4.17 -8.20 22.01
C THR A 687 5.64 -7.90 22.31
N ILE A 688 5.87 -6.94 23.20
CA ILE A 688 7.20 -6.48 23.58
C ILE A 688 7.38 -6.73 25.05
N LYS A 689 8.51 -7.35 25.39
CA LYS A 689 8.95 -7.60 26.76
C LYS A 689 10.44 -7.37 26.87
N ASP A 690 10.87 -6.66 27.89
CA ASP A 690 12.27 -6.33 28.12
C ASP A 690 12.96 -5.73 26.86
N GLY A 691 12.24 -4.85 26.14
CA GLY A 691 12.70 -4.21 24.91
C GLY A 691 12.78 -5.11 23.68
N LYS A 692 12.34 -6.37 23.77
CA LYS A 692 12.42 -7.38 22.70
C LYS A 692 11.04 -7.75 22.22
N VAL A 693 10.94 -8.06 20.95
CA VAL A 693 9.77 -8.71 20.37
C VAL A 693 9.73 -10.17 20.82
N GLU A 694 8.57 -10.62 21.31
CA GLU A 694 8.42 -11.99 21.82
C GLU A 694 8.16 -13.00 20.72
N GLN A 695 7.40 -12.62 19.67
CA GLN A 695 7.08 -13.50 18.54
C GLN A 695 8.25 -13.59 17.56
N SER A 696 8.48 -14.77 17.03
CA SER A 696 9.64 -15.02 16.18
C SER A 696 9.31 -15.68 14.85
N ASN A 697 8.29 -16.56 14.81
CA ASN A 697 7.97 -17.33 13.60
C ASN A 697 6.49 -17.77 13.63
N PHE A 698 6.02 -18.51 12.63
CA PHE A 698 4.63 -18.97 12.52
C PHE A 698 4.15 -19.95 13.60
N HIS A 699 5.01 -20.39 14.51
CA HIS A 699 4.60 -21.19 15.67
C HIS A 699 4.09 -20.31 16.82
N ASP A 700 4.53 -19.06 16.91
CA ASP A 700 4.15 -18.08 17.93
C ASP A 700 3.50 -16.79 17.33
N TYR A 701 3.50 -16.67 16.00
CA TYR A 701 2.74 -15.71 15.20
C TYR A 701 1.93 -16.46 14.12
N PRO A 702 0.87 -17.18 14.50
CA PRO A 702 0.13 -18.04 13.58
C PRO A 702 -0.69 -17.22 12.58
N VAL A 703 -0.95 -17.84 11.44
CA VAL A 703 -1.82 -17.34 10.37
C VAL A 703 -2.90 -18.35 10.07
N VAL A 704 -4.01 -17.90 9.48
CA VAL A 704 -5.09 -18.81 9.03
C VAL A 704 -4.54 -19.87 8.08
N ARG A 705 -4.81 -21.12 8.40
CA ARG A 705 -4.40 -22.27 7.58
C ARG A 705 -5.54 -22.70 6.65
N LEU A 706 -5.23 -23.52 5.65
CA LEU A 706 -6.20 -23.95 4.63
C LEU A 706 -7.49 -24.54 5.22
N ASN A 707 -7.38 -25.36 6.28
CA ASN A 707 -8.52 -25.95 6.97
C ASN A 707 -9.31 -24.98 7.86
N GLN A 708 -8.81 -23.78 8.07
CA GLN A 708 -9.44 -22.73 8.86
C GLN A 708 -9.99 -21.61 7.95
N ALA A 709 -9.57 -21.58 6.68
CA ALA A 709 -10.00 -20.54 5.74
C ALA A 709 -11.50 -20.72 5.44
N PRO A 710 -12.28 -19.63 5.51
CA PRO A 710 -13.68 -19.64 5.14
C PRO A 710 -13.88 -19.77 3.63
N GLU A 711 -15.05 -20.20 3.20
CA GLU A 711 -15.51 -19.95 1.85
C GLU A 711 -15.78 -18.44 1.66
N VAL A 712 -15.23 -17.82 0.60
CA VAL A 712 -15.43 -16.42 0.31
C VAL A 712 -16.20 -16.25 -0.99
N GLU A 713 -17.39 -15.67 -0.88
CA GLU A 713 -18.23 -15.33 -2.04
C GLU A 713 -18.14 -13.83 -2.33
N THR A 714 -17.62 -13.48 -3.51
CA THR A 714 -17.44 -12.09 -3.92
C THR A 714 -18.56 -11.62 -4.85
N ILE A 715 -19.14 -10.46 -4.56
CA ILE A 715 -20.11 -9.76 -5.41
C ILE A 715 -19.50 -8.42 -5.80
N ILE A 716 -19.28 -8.20 -7.08
CA ILE A 716 -18.82 -6.92 -7.62
C ILE A 716 -20.02 -6.18 -8.18
N LEU A 717 -20.38 -5.05 -7.58
CA LEU A 717 -21.50 -4.24 -8.04
C LEU A 717 -21.13 -3.49 -9.32
N PRO A 718 -22.01 -3.45 -10.33
CA PRO A 718 -21.81 -2.62 -11.52
C PRO A 718 -21.71 -1.14 -11.13
N SER A 719 -20.68 -0.46 -11.62
CA SER A 719 -20.48 0.97 -11.37
C SER A 719 -19.82 1.64 -12.57
N ALA A 720 -20.28 2.85 -12.89
CA ALA A 720 -19.68 3.71 -13.91
C ALA A 720 -18.72 4.76 -13.31
N ALA A 721 -18.51 4.73 -11.99
CA ALA A 721 -17.58 5.62 -11.33
C ALA A 721 -16.13 5.32 -11.76
N HIS A 722 -15.24 6.29 -11.57
CA HIS A 722 -13.80 6.09 -11.81
C HIS A 722 -13.30 4.82 -11.08
N PRO A 723 -12.46 3.99 -11.72
CA PRO A 723 -11.95 2.78 -11.06
C PRO A 723 -11.09 3.13 -9.84
N GLU A 724 -11.38 2.45 -8.76
CA GLU A 724 -10.63 2.51 -7.50
C GLU A 724 -9.82 1.22 -7.31
N GLY A 725 -8.95 1.18 -6.31
CA GLY A 725 -8.13 0.00 -6.06
C GLY A 725 -8.79 -1.02 -5.14
N MET A 726 -8.44 -2.30 -5.31
CA MET A 726 -9.00 -3.40 -4.51
C MET A 726 -7.94 -4.23 -3.77
N GLY A 727 -6.68 -3.79 -3.75
CA GLY A 727 -5.60 -4.52 -3.07
C GLY A 727 -5.76 -4.67 -1.56
N GLU A 728 -6.44 -3.72 -0.91
CA GLU A 728 -6.51 -3.57 0.55
C GLU A 728 -7.93 -3.59 1.13
N PRO A 729 -8.99 -3.05 0.45
CA PRO A 729 -10.28 -2.76 1.06
C PRO A 729 -11.06 -3.93 1.65
N ALA A 730 -10.77 -5.17 1.27
CA ALA A 730 -11.43 -6.35 1.87
C ALA A 730 -10.84 -6.77 3.24
N VAL A 731 -9.74 -6.14 3.70
CA VAL A 731 -9.12 -6.47 4.99
C VAL A 731 -9.90 -5.87 6.18
N PRO A 732 -10.29 -4.57 6.17
CA PRO A 732 -10.87 -3.93 7.35
C PRO A 732 -12.18 -4.52 7.87
N PRO A 733 -13.16 -4.94 7.03
CA PRO A 733 -14.47 -5.32 7.53
C PRO A 733 -14.52 -6.68 8.24
N ILE A 734 -13.52 -7.57 8.05
CA ILE A 734 -13.65 -8.95 8.55
C ILE A 734 -13.62 -9.06 10.07
N ALA A 735 -12.72 -8.32 10.74
CA ALA A 735 -12.60 -8.39 12.19
C ALA A 735 -13.91 -7.97 12.91
N PRO A 736 -14.53 -6.81 12.57
CA PRO A 736 -15.79 -6.42 13.18
C PRO A 736 -16.96 -7.33 12.77
N ALA A 737 -17.00 -7.84 11.54
CA ALA A 737 -18.02 -8.80 11.12
C ALA A 737 -18.00 -10.05 11.99
N VAL A 738 -16.80 -10.61 12.25
CA VAL A 738 -16.63 -11.76 13.14
C VAL A 738 -17.00 -11.43 14.58
N ALA A 739 -16.54 -10.28 15.13
CA ALA A 739 -16.85 -9.86 16.49
C ALA A 739 -18.36 -9.65 16.72
N ASN A 740 -19.07 -9.08 15.73
CA ASN A 740 -20.51 -8.88 15.77
C ASN A 740 -21.30 -10.19 15.70
N ALA A 741 -20.82 -11.20 14.96
CA ALA A 741 -21.39 -12.54 14.95
C ALA A 741 -21.17 -13.25 16.30
N VAL A 742 -19.99 -13.16 16.88
CA VAL A 742 -19.67 -13.72 18.21
C VAL A 742 -20.57 -13.12 19.28
N PHE A 743 -20.83 -11.80 19.24
CA PHE A 743 -21.77 -11.19 20.17
C PHE A 743 -23.17 -11.80 20.06
N LYS A 744 -23.70 -12.00 18.85
CA LYS A 744 -25.01 -12.64 18.66
C LYS A 744 -25.09 -14.06 19.23
N LEU A 745 -23.99 -14.81 19.18
CA LEU A 745 -23.92 -16.18 19.71
C LEU A 745 -23.75 -16.25 21.22
N THR A 746 -22.98 -15.30 21.80
CA THR A 746 -22.48 -15.44 23.18
C THR A 746 -22.94 -14.33 24.11
N GLY A 747 -23.43 -13.22 23.58
CA GLY A 747 -23.72 -11.99 24.35
C GLY A 747 -22.46 -11.22 24.80
N LYS A 748 -21.24 -11.68 24.45
CA LYS A 748 -19.98 -11.04 24.85
C LYS A 748 -19.49 -10.07 23.75
N ARG A 749 -19.20 -8.82 24.13
CA ARG A 749 -18.54 -7.85 23.25
C ARG A 749 -17.03 -8.01 23.31
N LEU A 750 -16.44 -8.39 22.19
CA LEU A 750 -14.99 -8.47 22.04
C LEU A 750 -14.45 -7.11 21.57
N ARG A 751 -13.64 -6.45 22.40
CA ARG A 751 -13.14 -5.09 22.18
C ARG A 751 -11.61 -5.03 22.03
N SER A 752 -10.98 -6.18 21.97
CA SER A 752 -9.51 -6.30 21.77
C SER A 752 -9.22 -7.26 20.64
N LEU A 753 -8.20 -6.93 19.84
CA LEU A 753 -7.58 -7.87 18.90
C LEU A 753 -6.32 -8.49 19.55
N PRO A 754 -6.02 -9.76 19.23
CA PRO A 754 -6.87 -10.72 18.55
C PRO A 754 -8.14 -11.04 19.36
N LEU A 755 -9.18 -11.51 18.63
CA LEU A 755 -10.48 -11.87 19.22
C LEU A 755 -10.34 -13.14 20.06
N THR A 756 -10.61 -13.03 21.36
CA THR A 756 -10.58 -14.15 22.31
C THR A 756 -11.83 -14.15 23.17
N LEU A 757 -12.38 -15.34 23.47
CA LEU A 757 -13.57 -15.55 24.30
C LEU A 757 -13.27 -15.82 25.77
#